data_e17dd52609d6b054f8929b5ca1af6eec
#
_entry.id   e17dd52609d6b054f8929b5ca1af6eec
#
_cell.length_a   1.000
_cell.length_b   1.000
_cell.length_c   1.000
_cell.angle_alpha   90.00
_cell.angle_beta   90.00
_cell.angle_gamma   90.00
#
_symmetry.space_group_name_H-M   'P 1'
#
loop_
_entity.id
_entity.type
_entity.pdbx_description
1 polymer ?
#
loop_
_entity_poly.entity_id
_entity_poly.type
_entity_poly.pdbx_seq_one_letter_code
_entity_poly.pdbx_strand_id
1 'polypeptide(L)'
;MRIVLVDMPWSAIDAPSLALGILKRRVLDVFPNASVDVVHANLDYVDWLTAHTGFTFEEYDFCASSYFSGHSEWIFSAALNEQPHWNVREFNESIGEKVPEPLLAKARELHELAPRFVRDIAARIAAGAPDVVGFTTTFAQNAAALATARAVKSFAPYAATVFGGANCDGPQGAALHRNFPFVDFVVRGEGEATFPQLLTALRHGDGDGDEGDGGSGSSDRDGEGGLSGISGLCWRDSGGRCVANPMEDKPLPPGALVTPEYGDYFDRHARSTAGSWVEPRIVVEGSRGCWWGEKHHCAFCGLNGSFMEFRSKNPQRFVDEILGLVERYRILDVWVTDNILDMAYLTSMAPRLQESGYDLRLCYEIKSNLRREQLRTLSAAGIGYIQAGVENLSSRVLQLMDKGVTGCQNVRLLRDAETVGMNLNWNYLYGFPGESDEDYDAICDQAPALHHLTPPFNATRIKVERFSPYFDQPELGFDELRPAAHYRHIYDLPESELAELVYLFDSRDLGVSPSCLDRLKRAVSGWKDAYLHCRLTHCDLGDRIVLVDTRPGFVWRLLDLTDPLEVAVFRLLDMPHSPASLLRKAAARHEDATEERITELLDRWRHMGIVFTDGGQCIHVAPVAANQDLMRLDGSRLHSAEPLAPALAASPAAPAAPTSAPTPVTVTVTATGGTGGTG
;
A
#
# COMPACT_ATOMS: atom_id res chain seq x y z
N MET A 1 25.16 14.47 22.28
CA MET A 1 24.16 14.81 21.25
C MET A 1 22.84 14.14 21.60
N ARG A 2 21.77 14.91 21.66
CA ARG A 2 20.40 14.45 21.90
C ARG A 2 19.59 14.60 20.62
N ILE A 3 19.06 13.50 20.13
CA ILE A 3 18.35 13.40 18.87
C ILE A 3 16.91 13.01 19.17
N VAL A 4 15.96 13.75 18.60
CA VAL A 4 14.53 13.41 18.63
C VAL A 4 14.08 13.11 17.21
N LEU A 5 13.60 11.90 16.97
CA LEU A 5 12.98 11.49 15.71
C LEU A 5 11.46 11.56 15.86
N VAL A 6 10.75 12.08 14.86
CA VAL A 6 9.32 12.38 14.98
C VAL A 6 8.53 11.68 13.88
N ASP A 7 7.50 10.94 14.30
CA ASP A 7 6.50 10.32 13.42
C ASP A 7 5.18 11.10 13.51
N MET A 8 4.93 11.93 12.50
CA MET A 8 3.76 12.83 12.49
C MET A 8 2.48 12.13 11.98
N PRO A 9 1.27 12.63 12.27
CA PRO A 9 0.07 12.27 11.54
C PRO A 9 0.24 12.54 10.02
N TRP A 10 -0.24 11.70 9.11
CA TRP A 10 -1.14 10.57 9.34
C TRP A 10 -0.41 9.25 9.08
N SER A 11 0.44 8.81 9.96
CA SER A 11 1.02 7.47 9.86
C SER A 11 0.09 6.42 10.48
N ALA A 12 0.36 5.15 10.16
CA ALA A 12 -0.35 4.02 10.73
C ALA A 12 -0.29 4.06 12.28
N ILE A 13 -1.42 3.79 12.94
CA ILE A 13 -1.49 3.73 14.40
C ILE A 13 -1.35 2.32 14.95
N ASP A 14 -1.42 1.33 14.10
CA ASP A 14 -1.26 -0.10 14.40
C ASP A 14 0.15 -0.62 14.04
N ALA A 15 1.04 0.25 13.53
CA ALA A 15 2.36 -0.14 13.05
C ALA A 15 3.41 0.94 13.33
N PRO A 16 4.64 0.56 13.78
CA PRO A 16 5.74 1.50 13.96
C PRO A 16 6.27 2.01 12.62
N SER A 17 6.85 3.21 12.61
CA SER A 17 7.59 3.72 11.46
C SER A 17 8.86 2.89 11.22
N LEU A 18 8.93 2.18 10.10
CA LEU A 18 10.11 1.41 9.69
C LEU A 18 11.33 2.32 9.57
N ALA A 19 11.17 3.47 8.90
CA ALA A 19 12.26 4.42 8.70
C ALA A 19 12.87 4.89 10.03
N LEU A 20 12.05 5.26 11.01
CA LEU A 20 12.54 5.71 12.31
C LEU A 20 13.17 4.58 13.12
N GLY A 21 12.63 3.36 13.04
CA GLY A 21 13.22 2.18 13.67
C GLY A 21 14.60 1.85 13.12
N ILE A 22 14.78 1.96 11.80
CA ILE A 22 16.05 1.78 11.11
C ILE A 22 17.03 2.91 11.49
N LEU A 23 16.63 4.17 11.39
CA LEU A 23 17.49 5.31 11.69
C LEU A 23 17.93 5.31 13.15
N LYS A 24 17.02 5.02 14.10
CA LYS A 24 17.38 4.86 15.52
C LYS A 24 18.46 3.80 15.69
N ARG A 25 18.29 2.63 15.08
CA ARG A 25 19.28 1.55 15.13
C ARG A 25 20.62 1.99 14.57
N ARG A 26 20.62 2.62 13.37
CA ARG A 26 21.86 3.08 12.72
C ARG A 26 22.59 4.13 13.51
N VAL A 27 21.86 5.09 14.11
CA VAL A 27 22.48 6.11 14.97
C VAL A 27 23.12 5.47 16.19
N LEU A 28 22.45 4.53 16.86
CA LEU A 28 23.00 3.84 18.03
C LEU A 28 24.19 2.94 17.70
N ASP A 29 24.25 2.37 16.47
CA ASP A 29 25.41 1.61 16.01
C ASP A 29 26.67 2.49 15.81
N VAL A 30 26.47 3.72 15.29
CA VAL A 30 27.57 4.67 15.04
C VAL A 30 27.91 5.51 16.29
N PHE A 31 26.92 5.88 17.06
CA PHE A 31 27.03 6.72 18.25
C PHE A 31 26.42 6.03 19.49
N PRO A 32 27.07 5.03 20.09
CA PRO A 32 26.49 4.26 21.20
C PRO A 32 26.11 5.08 22.43
N ASN A 33 26.66 6.28 22.59
CA ASN A 33 26.39 7.19 23.69
C ASN A 33 25.40 8.32 23.34
N ALA A 34 24.79 8.30 22.13
CA ALA A 34 23.78 9.27 21.79
C ALA A 34 22.44 8.93 22.48
N SER A 35 21.73 9.98 22.91
CA SER A 35 20.30 9.82 23.29
C SER A 35 19.46 9.94 22.02
N VAL A 36 18.71 8.89 21.67
CA VAL A 36 17.81 8.87 20.51
C VAL A 36 16.41 8.54 21.00
N ASP A 37 15.58 9.57 21.09
CA ASP A 37 14.17 9.45 21.47
C ASP A 37 13.28 9.48 20.23
N VAL A 38 12.25 8.62 20.19
CA VAL A 38 11.24 8.65 19.11
C VAL A 38 9.92 9.19 19.66
N VAL A 39 9.44 10.26 19.07
CA VAL A 39 8.14 10.86 19.38
C VAL A 39 7.10 10.36 18.36
N HIS A 40 6.21 9.48 18.82
CA HIS A 40 5.09 8.97 18.03
C HIS A 40 3.93 9.97 18.09
N ALA A 41 4.10 11.10 17.38
CA ALA A 41 3.12 12.18 17.38
C ALA A 41 1.78 11.79 16.74
N ASN A 42 1.74 10.76 15.90
CA ASN A 42 0.53 10.13 15.40
C ASN A 42 -0.32 9.55 16.55
N LEU A 43 0.28 8.78 17.46
CA LEU A 43 -0.41 8.23 18.65
C LEU A 43 -0.77 9.32 19.65
N ASP A 44 0.11 10.31 19.81
CA ASP A 44 -0.18 11.48 20.64
C ASP A 44 -1.38 12.28 20.11
N TYR A 45 -1.52 12.35 18.78
CA TYR A 45 -2.64 13.04 18.14
C TYR A 45 -3.96 12.31 18.34
N VAL A 46 -3.97 10.97 18.26
CA VAL A 46 -5.15 10.17 18.62
C VAL A 46 -5.61 10.45 20.04
N ASP A 47 -4.70 10.41 21.02
CA ASP A 47 -5.04 10.68 22.41
C ASP A 47 -5.51 12.12 22.60
N TRP A 48 -4.84 13.08 21.97
CA TRP A 48 -5.19 14.50 22.04
C TRP A 48 -6.58 14.76 21.45
N LEU A 49 -6.87 14.19 20.26
CA LEU A 49 -8.17 14.32 19.61
C LEU A 49 -9.28 13.66 20.42
N THR A 50 -9.07 12.45 20.90
CA THR A 50 -10.05 11.74 21.73
C THR A 50 -10.42 12.54 22.97
N ALA A 51 -9.43 13.18 23.61
CA ALA A 51 -9.66 14.03 24.78
C ALA A 51 -10.42 15.34 24.49
N HIS A 52 -10.33 15.86 23.25
CA HIS A 52 -10.87 17.18 22.92
C HIS A 52 -12.14 17.16 22.07
N THR A 53 -12.34 16.11 21.25
CA THR A 53 -13.39 16.06 20.23
C THR A 53 -14.24 14.80 20.27
N GLY A 54 -13.93 13.82 21.10
CA GLY A 54 -14.58 12.51 21.07
C GLY A 54 -14.30 11.73 19.78
N PHE A 55 -13.10 11.88 19.20
CA PHE A 55 -12.65 11.33 17.93
C PHE A 55 -12.70 9.79 17.90
N THR A 56 -13.10 9.20 16.77
CA THR A 56 -13.27 7.76 16.59
C THR A 56 -12.22 7.15 15.65
N PHE A 57 -12.15 5.82 15.64
CA PHE A 57 -11.28 5.10 14.71
C PHE A 57 -11.69 5.34 13.25
N GLU A 58 -13.00 5.34 12.92
CA GLU A 58 -13.47 5.58 11.55
C GLU A 58 -13.09 6.98 11.04
N GLU A 59 -13.12 7.99 11.91
CA GLU A 59 -12.70 9.34 11.57
C GLU A 59 -11.18 9.40 11.34
N TYR A 60 -10.39 8.65 12.13
CA TYR A 60 -8.95 8.53 11.90
C TYR A 60 -8.65 7.84 10.56
N ASP A 61 -9.29 6.70 10.31
CA ASP A 61 -9.11 5.94 9.08
C ASP A 61 -9.46 6.77 7.84
N PHE A 62 -10.58 7.52 7.88
CA PHE A 62 -10.91 8.47 6.82
C PHE A 62 -9.82 9.49 6.59
N CYS A 63 -9.32 10.15 7.64
CA CYS A 63 -8.28 11.17 7.50
C CYS A 63 -6.97 10.57 6.99
N ALA A 64 -6.54 9.43 7.52
CA ALA A 64 -5.32 8.76 7.09
C ALA A 64 -5.39 8.26 5.64
N SER A 65 -6.58 7.77 5.22
CA SER A 65 -6.81 7.24 3.86
C SER A 65 -7.08 8.31 2.80
N SER A 66 -7.30 9.56 3.20
CA SER A 66 -7.69 10.64 2.28
C SER A 66 -6.52 11.38 1.62
N TYR A 67 -5.37 10.73 1.48
CA TYR A 67 -4.18 11.30 0.82
C TYR A 67 -4.46 11.74 -0.63
N PHE A 68 -5.10 10.88 -1.44
CA PHE A 68 -5.39 11.18 -2.85
C PHE A 68 -6.38 12.32 -3.07
N SER A 69 -7.23 12.61 -2.08
CA SER A 69 -8.15 13.74 -2.08
C SER A 69 -7.61 14.98 -1.34
N GLY A 70 -6.48 14.83 -0.65
CA GLY A 70 -5.75 15.93 0.00
C GLY A 70 -6.26 16.32 1.39
N HIS A 71 -7.34 15.71 1.92
CA HIS A 71 -7.87 16.11 3.24
C HIS A 71 -6.86 15.92 4.37
N SER A 72 -6.13 14.82 4.38
CA SER A 72 -5.10 14.52 5.37
C SER A 72 -4.06 15.63 5.50
N GLU A 73 -3.50 16.09 4.39
CA GLU A 73 -2.52 17.17 4.37
C GLU A 73 -3.18 18.53 4.66
N TRP A 74 -4.38 18.77 4.11
CA TRP A 74 -5.08 20.04 4.30
C TRP A 74 -5.46 20.30 5.76
N ILE A 75 -5.75 19.28 6.55
CA ILE A 75 -6.02 19.43 8.00
C ILE A 75 -4.90 20.19 8.71
N PHE A 76 -3.66 20.02 8.33
CA PHE A 76 -2.52 20.72 8.93
C PHE A 76 -2.12 22.03 8.23
N SER A 77 -2.80 22.41 7.15
CA SER A 77 -2.44 23.59 6.36
C SER A 77 -2.67 24.91 7.11
N ALA A 78 -3.66 24.99 8.02
CA ALA A 78 -3.86 26.14 8.89
C ALA A 78 -2.66 26.36 9.82
N ALA A 79 -2.10 25.29 10.37
CA ALA A 79 -0.91 25.34 11.19
C ALA A 79 0.34 25.69 10.36
N LEU A 80 0.47 25.10 9.17
CA LEU A 80 1.60 25.34 8.27
C LEU A 80 1.65 26.80 7.79
N ASN A 81 0.51 27.39 7.42
CA ASN A 81 0.46 28.76 6.90
C ASN A 81 0.18 29.81 7.98
N GLU A 82 0.07 29.41 9.25
CA GLU A 82 -0.23 30.29 10.40
C GLU A 82 -1.53 31.13 10.21
N GLN A 83 -2.50 30.54 9.50
CA GLN A 83 -3.79 31.16 9.19
C GLN A 83 -4.95 30.21 9.55
N PRO A 84 -5.76 30.52 10.58
CA PRO A 84 -6.78 29.59 11.12
C PRO A 84 -7.84 29.12 10.12
N HIS A 85 -8.09 29.89 9.06
CA HIS A 85 -9.12 29.58 8.05
C HIS A 85 -8.52 29.43 6.64
N TRP A 86 -7.28 28.92 6.57
CA TRP A 86 -6.55 28.78 5.32
C TRP A 86 -7.34 27.95 4.30
N ASN A 87 -7.76 28.62 3.21
CA ASN A 87 -8.42 28.02 2.04
C ASN A 87 -9.61 27.08 2.33
N VAL A 88 -10.36 27.27 3.44
CA VAL A 88 -11.44 26.38 3.86
C VAL A 88 -12.54 26.27 2.78
N ARG A 89 -12.98 27.41 2.23
CA ARG A 89 -14.02 27.41 1.19
C ARG A 89 -13.49 26.83 -0.11
N GLU A 90 -12.35 27.31 -0.56
CA GLU A 90 -11.70 26.94 -1.83
C GLU A 90 -11.36 25.46 -1.87
N PHE A 91 -10.87 24.89 -0.76
CA PHE A 91 -10.61 23.47 -0.65
C PHE A 91 -11.91 22.65 -0.78
N ASN A 92 -12.96 22.99 -0.02
CA ASN A 92 -14.23 22.29 -0.09
C ASN A 92 -14.90 22.36 -1.50
N GLU A 93 -14.75 23.49 -2.20
CA GLU A 93 -15.25 23.65 -3.58
C GLU A 93 -14.43 22.86 -4.60
N SER A 94 -13.14 22.58 -4.33
CA SER A 94 -12.23 21.89 -5.23
C SER A 94 -12.36 20.36 -5.21
N ILE A 95 -12.99 19.80 -4.15
CA ILE A 95 -13.11 18.35 -3.97
C ILE A 95 -14.25 17.84 -4.83
N GLY A 96 -13.88 17.12 -5.91
CA GLY A 96 -14.85 16.50 -6.84
C GLY A 96 -15.52 15.23 -6.32
N GLU A 97 -15.05 14.65 -5.25
CA GLU A 97 -15.58 13.41 -4.69
C GLU A 97 -16.67 13.65 -3.63
N LYS A 98 -17.71 12.84 -3.65
CA LYS A 98 -18.77 12.91 -2.65
C LYS A 98 -18.32 12.24 -1.36
N VAL A 99 -17.70 13.01 -0.49
CA VAL A 99 -17.40 12.60 0.89
C VAL A 99 -18.63 12.85 1.76
N PRO A 100 -18.99 11.93 2.67
CA PRO A 100 -20.08 12.15 3.61
C PRO A 100 -19.90 13.41 4.44
N GLU A 101 -20.93 14.25 4.55
CA GLU A 101 -20.86 15.53 5.27
C GLU A 101 -20.36 15.43 6.72
N PRO A 102 -20.66 14.38 7.51
CA PRO A 102 -20.08 14.23 8.85
C PRO A 102 -18.56 14.16 8.85
N LEU A 103 -17.96 13.47 7.87
CA LEU A 103 -16.51 13.37 7.74
C LEU A 103 -15.87 14.68 7.26
N LEU A 104 -16.54 15.41 6.36
CA LEU A 104 -16.10 16.75 5.95
C LEU A 104 -16.17 17.73 7.12
N ALA A 105 -17.25 17.69 7.91
CA ALA A 105 -17.38 18.51 9.11
C ALA A 105 -16.26 18.22 10.11
N LYS A 106 -15.92 16.92 10.30
CA LYS A 106 -14.80 16.52 11.15
C LYS A 106 -13.47 17.05 10.61
N ALA A 107 -13.20 16.92 9.32
CA ALA A 107 -11.96 17.44 8.71
C ALA A 107 -11.82 18.98 8.92
N ARG A 108 -12.93 19.73 8.84
CA ARG A 108 -12.95 21.18 9.15
C ARG A 108 -12.64 21.46 10.62
N GLU A 109 -13.26 20.71 11.55
CA GLU A 109 -12.97 20.79 12.98
C GLU A 109 -11.48 20.55 13.27
N LEU A 110 -10.91 19.49 12.65
CA LEU A 110 -9.49 19.17 12.82
C LEU A 110 -8.56 20.23 12.24
N HIS A 111 -8.93 20.83 11.11
CA HIS A 111 -8.19 21.93 10.50
C HIS A 111 -8.10 23.17 11.46
N GLU A 112 -9.18 23.49 12.16
CA GLU A 112 -9.19 24.56 13.16
C GLU A 112 -8.38 24.23 14.42
N LEU A 113 -8.33 22.95 14.80
CA LEU A 113 -7.65 22.48 16.01
C LEU A 113 -6.15 22.18 15.78
N ALA A 114 -5.74 21.87 14.55
CA ALA A 114 -4.37 21.50 14.22
C ALA A 114 -3.29 22.50 14.71
N PRO A 115 -3.47 23.82 14.65
CA PRO A 115 -2.48 24.77 15.17
C PRO A 115 -2.21 24.62 16.68
N ARG A 116 -3.23 24.22 17.45
CA ARG A 116 -3.07 24.00 18.90
C ARG A 116 -2.27 22.72 19.15
N PHE A 117 -2.62 21.62 18.50
CA PHE A 117 -1.87 20.37 18.62
C PHE A 117 -0.40 20.56 18.22
N VAL A 118 -0.15 21.19 17.07
CA VAL A 118 1.21 21.46 16.57
C VAL A 118 2.03 22.25 17.59
N ARG A 119 1.45 23.25 18.24
CA ARG A 119 2.12 24.02 19.30
C ARG A 119 2.43 23.16 20.52
N ASP A 120 1.47 22.34 20.96
CA ASP A 120 1.62 21.49 22.15
C ASP A 120 2.72 20.44 21.95
N ILE A 121 2.75 19.76 20.79
CA ILE A 121 3.77 18.76 20.46
C ILE A 121 5.16 19.39 20.28
N ALA A 122 5.27 20.54 19.63
CA ALA A 122 6.52 21.26 19.43
C ALA A 122 7.11 21.74 20.77
N ALA A 123 6.29 22.27 21.67
CA ALA A 123 6.72 22.66 23.01
C ALA A 123 7.26 21.45 23.82
N ARG A 124 6.60 20.29 23.71
CA ARG A 124 7.06 19.04 24.35
C ARG A 124 8.40 18.56 23.77
N ILE A 125 8.57 18.60 22.45
CA ILE A 125 9.84 18.24 21.80
C ILE A 125 10.95 19.19 22.27
N ALA A 126 10.71 20.50 22.25
CA ALA A 126 11.69 21.51 22.65
C ALA A 126 12.07 21.44 24.14
N ALA A 127 11.14 21.06 25.03
CA ALA A 127 11.41 20.87 26.46
C ALA A 127 12.47 19.78 26.72
N GLY A 128 12.66 18.86 25.79
CA GLY A 128 13.76 17.88 25.80
C GLY A 128 15.13 18.48 25.52
N ALA A 129 15.26 19.75 25.11
CA ALA A 129 16.49 20.38 24.65
C ALA A 129 17.24 19.53 23.63
N PRO A 130 16.64 19.17 22.48
CA PRO A 130 17.30 18.37 21.46
C PRO A 130 18.35 19.18 20.70
N ASP A 131 19.47 18.53 20.31
CA ASP A 131 20.44 19.10 19.36
C ASP A 131 19.90 18.96 17.92
N VAL A 132 19.22 17.83 17.65
CA VAL A 132 18.65 17.50 16.33
C VAL A 132 17.22 17.00 16.47
N VAL A 133 16.32 17.51 15.63
CA VAL A 133 14.95 17.03 15.47
C VAL A 133 14.74 16.55 14.04
N GLY A 134 14.63 15.21 13.87
CA GLY A 134 14.46 14.56 12.57
C GLY A 134 12.99 14.21 12.31
N PHE A 135 12.48 14.55 11.13
CA PHE A 135 11.14 14.21 10.68
C PHE A 135 11.21 13.23 9.51
N THR A 136 10.53 12.08 9.65
CA THR A 136 10.24 11.26 8.49
C THR A 136 8.94 11.73 7.85
N THR A 137 8.92 11.80 6.52
CA THR A 137 7.71 12.19 5.79
C THR A 137 7.45 11.22 4.64
N THR A 138 6.26 10.64 4.67
CA THR A 138 5.75 9.74 3.63
C THR A 138 4.29 10.09 3.38
N PHE A 139 3.89 10.26 2.12
CA PHE A 139 2.52 10.62 1.73
C PHE A 139 1.94 11.81 2.53
N ALA A 140 0.98 11.55 3.41
CA ALA A 140 0.16 12.55 4.10
C ALA A 140 0.81 13.17 5.36
N GLN A 141 2.13 13.08 5.52
CA GLN A 141 2.82 13.57 6.72
C GLN A 141 3.48 14.95 6.55
N ASN A 142 3.56 15.45 5.32
CA ASN A 142 4.43 16.58 5.00
C ASN A 142 3.98 17.89 5.66
N ALA A 143 2.69 18.26 5.53
CA ALA A 143 2.16 19.50 6.11
C ALA A 143 2.25 19.49 7.65
N ALA A 144 1.94 18.36 8.29
CA ALA A 144 2.05 18.20 9.74
C ALA A 144 3.51 18.33 10.23
N ALA A 145 4.44 17.69 9.53
CA ALA A 145 5.87 17.73 9.84
C ALA A 145 6.44 19.17 9.67
N LEU A 146 6.14 19.82 8.56
CA LEU A 146 6.56 21.21 8.29
C LEU A 146 6.01 22.20 9.32
N ALA A 147 4.71 22.10 9.64
CA ALA A 147 4.10 22.95 10.66
C ALA A 147 4.76 22.75 12.04
N THR A 148 5.05 21.49 12.39
CA THR A 148 5.69 21.16 13.67
C THR A 148 7.16 21.62 13.71
N ALA A 149 7.92 21.46 12.62
CA ALA A 149 9.29 21.94 12.54
C ALA A 149 9.38 23.46 12.69
N ARG A 150 8.48 24.22 12.05
CA ARG A 150 8.37 25.67 12.25
C ARG A 150 8.12 26.03 13.71
N ALA A 151 7.17 25.35 14.34
CA ALA A 151 6.85 25.57 15.75
C ALA A 151 8.02 25.17 16.67
N VAL A 152 8.75 24.10 16.40
CA VAL A 152 9.96 23.70 17.14
C VAL A 152 11.01 24.81 17.08
N LYS A 153 11.27 25.40 15.91
CA LYS A 153 12.20 26.51 15.76
C LYS A 153 11.82 27.75 16.58
N SER A 154 10.54 27.97 16.86
CA SER A 154 10.11 29.07 17.73
C SER A 154 10.43 28.83 19.22
N PHE A 155 10.46 27.57 19.68
CA PHE A 155 10.78 27.19 21.05
C PHE A 155 12.28 26.86 21.26
N ALA A 156 12.90 26.23 20.25
CA ALA A 156 14.28 25.78 20.28
C ALA A 156 14.99 26.16 18.96
N PRO A 157 15.31 27.45 18.74
CA PRO A 157 15.90 27.90 17.47
C PRO A 157 17.29 27.31 17.19
N TYR A 158 17.96 26.82 18.19
CA TYR A 158 19.28 26.16 18.10
C TYR A 158 19.20 24.71 17.58
N ALA A 159 18.05 24.03 17.75
CA ALA A 159 17.90 22.65 17.35
C ALA A 159 17.91 22.54 15.81
N ALA A 160 18.80 21.69 15.28
CA ALA A 160 18.84 21.42 13.85
C ALA A 160 17.61 20.60 13.42
N THR A 161 16.86 21.09 12.45
CA THR A 161 15.71 20.37 11.87
C THR A 161 16.13 19.62 10.61
N VAL A 162 15.87 18.31 10.58
CA VAL A 162 16.25 17.43 9.48
C VAL A 162 15.02 16.71 8.94
N PHE A 163 14.83 16.73 7.64
CA PHE A 163 13.75 16.02 6.95
C PHE A 163 14.31 14.87 6.12
N GLY A 164 13.54 13.80 6.01
CA GLY A 164 13.81 12.65 5.16
C GLY A 164 12.54 11.85 4.90
N GLY A 165 12.68 10.73 4.21
CA GLY A 165 11.57 9.87 3.79
C GLY A 165 11.13 10.11 2.35
N ALA A 166 10.11 9.36 1.89
CA ALA A 166 9.73 9.32 0.48
C ALA A 166 9.34 10.69 -0.10
N ASN A 167 8.73 11.59 0.71
CA ASN A 167 8.40 12.95 0.26
C ASN A 167 9.64 13.87 0.09
N CYS A 168 10.82 13.38 0.47
CA CYS A 168 12.07 14.13 0.34
C CYS A 168 12.97 13.59 -0.77
N ASP A 169 12.54 12.58 -1.53
CA ASP A 169 13.39 11.98 -2.56
C ASP A 169 13.59 12.90 -3.79
N GLY A 170 14.76 12.80 -4.40
CA GLY A 170 15.09 13.52 -5.63
C GLY A 170 14.81 15.02 -5.58
N PRO A 171 14.05 15.59 -6.56
CA PRO A 171 13.72 17.01 -6.64
C PRO A 171 12.81 17.49 -5.50
N GLN A 172 11.97 16.62 -4.94
CA GLN A 172 11.03 16.98 -3.87
C GLN A 172 11.77 17.49 -2.62
N GLY A 173 12.83 16.81 -2.20
CA GLY A 173 13.64 17.25 -1.06
C GLY A 173 14.36 18.55 -1.31
N ALA A 174 14.84 18.81 -2.51
CA ALA A 174 15.46 20.09 -2.88
C ALA A 174 14.43 21.24 -2.87
N ALA A 175 13.23 21.01 -3.39
CA ALA A 175 12.14 21.97 -3.37
C ALA A 175 11.66 22.25 -1.93
N LEU A 176 11.52 21.22 -1.10
CA LEU A 176 11.17 21.35 0.31
C LEU A 176 12.18 22.22 1.03
N HIS A 177 13.47 21.92 0.92
CA HIS A 177 14.53 22.67 1.57
C HIS A 177 14.57 24.15 1.12
N ARG A 178 14.36 24.39 -0.18
CA ARG A 178 14.38 25.75 -0.77
C ARG A 178 13.23 26.62 -0.27
N ASN A 179 12.03 26.04 -0.16
CA ASN A 179 10.81 26.80 0.14
C ASN A 179 10.50 26.95 1.64
N PHE A 180 11.13 26.15 2.51
CA PHE A 180 10.88 26.19 3.95
C PHE A 180 12.16 26.51 4.74
N PRO A 181 12.45 27.80 5.01
CA PRO A 181 13.71 28.25 5.63
C PRO A 181 13.97 27.69 7.03
N PHE A 182 12.95 27.22 7.72
CA PHE A 182 13.04 26.59 9.04
C PHE A 182 13.45 25.10 8.98
N VAL A 183 13.62 24.55 7.81
CA VAL A 183 14.21 23.23 7.57
C VAL A 183 15.70 23.45 7.28
N ASP A 184 16.58 23.02 8.21
CA ASP A 184 18.02 23.21 8.08
C ASP A 184 18.64 22.24 7.10
N PHE A 185 18.19 20.97 7.14
CA PHE A 185 18.72 19.89 6.32
C PHE A 185 17.63 19.00 5.75
N VAL A 186 17.87 18.48 4.54
CA VAL A 186 17.05 17.42 3.95
C VAL A 186 17.96 16.29 3.48
N VAL A 187 17.64 15.07 3.91
CA VAL A 187 18.30 13.83 3.49
C VAL A 187 17.45 13.23 2.37
N ARG A 188 18.00 13.14 1.15
CA ARG A 188 17.38 12.56 -0.02
C ARG A 188 17.90 11.14 -0.25
N GLY A 189 17.04 10.23 -0.67
CA GLY A 189 17.38 8.81 -0.87
C GLY A 189 17.48 8.05 0.46
N GLU A 190 18.40 7.07 0.54
CA GLU A 190 18.51 6.16 1.68
C GLU A 190 19.30 6.77 2.85
N GLY A 191 18.59 7.09 3.93
CA GLY A 191 19.11 7.86 5.06
C GLY A 191 20.11 7.12 5.97
N GLU A 192 20.24 5.80 5.88
CA GLU A 192 21.08 4.99 6.77
C GLU A 192 22.57 5.34 6.71
N ALA A 193 23.03 5.87 5.58
CA ALA A 193 24.39 6.36 5.43
C ALA A 193 24.47 7.87 5.65
N THR A 194 23.60 8.63 4.99
CA THR A 194 23.63 10.09 4.95
C THR A 194 23.34 10.71 6.32
N PHE A 195 22.35 10.19 7.07
CA PHE A 195 21.97 10.77 8.36
C PHE A 195 23.10 10.66 9.42
N PRO A 196 23.77 9.50 9.64
CA PRO A 196 24.92 9.43 10.53
C PRO A 196 26.11 10.32 10.08
N GLN A 197 26.33 10.49 8.76
CA GLN A 197 27.35 11.41 8.25
C GLN A 197 27.03 12.87 8.60
N LEU A 198 25.76 13.29 8.44
CA LEU A 198 25.29 14.60 8.88
C LEU A 198 25.52 14.81 10.38
N LEU A 199 25.14 13.83 11.22
CA LEU A 199 25.35 13.91 12.68
C LEU A 199 26.83 14.04 13.05
N THR A 200 27.71 13.38 12.29
CA THR A 200 29.16 13.50 12.45
C THR A 200 29.62 14.92 12.12
N ALA A 201 29.17 15.49 11.01
CA ALA A 201 29.51 16.84 10.59
C ALA A 201 29.02 17.89 11.61
N LEU A 202 27.78 17.77 12.11
CA LEU A 202 27.23 18.66 13.13
C LEU A 202 28.02 18.61 14.45
N ARG A 203 28.49 17.44 14.87
CA ARG A 203 29.27 17.26 16.08
C ARG A 203 30.65 17.90 15.99
N HIS A 204 31.29 17.89 14.81
CA HIS A 204 32.62 18.49 14.60
C HIS A 204 32.57 19.99 14.38
N GLY A 205 31.44 20.55 13.92
CA GLY A 205 31.23 21.98 13.79
C GLY A 205 31.08 22.73 15.13
N ASP A 206 30.65 22.03 16.20
CA ASP A 206 30.52 22.56 17.57
C ASP A 206 31.78 22.36 18.42
N GLY A 207 32.87 21.77 17.87
CA GLY A 207 34.06 21.42 18.59
C GLY A 207 34.93 22.63 18.88
N ASP A 208 34.98 23.02 20.15
CA ASP A 208 35.96 23.89 20.82
C ASP A 208 37.39 23.66 20.31
N GLY A 209 38.08 24.78 20.15
CA GLY A 209 39.51 24.79 19.98
C GLY A 209 40.24 24.13 21.17
N ASP A 210 40.55 22.85 21.05
CA ASP A 210 41.62 22.25 21.84
C ASP A 210 42.95 22.66 21.17
N GLU A 211 43.58 23.65 21.78
CA GLU A 211 44.92 24.13 21.42
C GLU A 211 45.95 23.02 21.73
N GLY A 212 46.30 22.23 20.72
CA GLY A 212 47.35 21.19 20.86
C GLY A 212 47.88 20.67 19.56
N ASP A 213 48.99 21.25 19.18
CA ASP A 213 50.06 20.79 18.28
C ASP A 213 50.08 21.31 16.84
N GLY A 214 51.13 22.08 16.57
CA GLY A 214 51.39 22.77 15.32
C GLY A 214 51.77 21.83 14.17
N GLY A 215 50.82 21.65 13.28
CA GLY A 215 51.01 21.10 11.96
C GLY A 215 50.47 22.06 10.90
N SER A 216 51.36 22.68 10.12
CA SER A 216 51.02 23.53 8.99
C SER A 216 50.33 22.74 7.86
N GLY A 217 49.01 22.72 7.83
CA GLY A 217 48.21 22.18 6.75
C GLY A 217 47.06 23.13 6.49
N SER A 218 46.88 23.56 5.26
CA SER A 218 45.91 24.50 4.67
C SER A 218 44.61 24.68 5.44
N SER A 219 44.34 25.93 5.79
CA SER A 219 43.15 26.44 6.45
C SER A 219 41.88 26.36 5.56
N ASP A 220 41.22 25.23 5.50
CA ASP A 220 39.78 25.18 5.19
C ASP A 220 38.99 25.09 6.52
N ARG A 221 38.94 26.24 7.21
CA ARG A 221 38.24 26.40 8.50
C ARG A 221 36.73 26.64 8.36
N ASP A 222 36.18 26.37 7.18
CA ASP A 222 34.75 26.53 6.94
C ASP A 222 34.11 25.15 7.05
N GLY A 223 33.16 24.97 8.00
CA GLY A 223 32.35 23.74 8.18
C GLY A 223 31.61 23.27 6.92
N GLU A 224 31.68 24.08 5.87
CA GLU A 224 31.13 23.79 4.52
C GLU A 224 31.82 22.61 3.84
N GLY A 225 33.13 22.38 4.06
CA GLY A 225 33.86 21.26 3.46
C GLY A 225 33.36 19.89 3.91
N GLY A 226 32.82 19.78 5.12
CA GLY A 226 32.19 18.54 5.63
C GLY A 226 30.83 18.25 5.05
N LEU A 227 29.96 19.26 4.89
CA LEU A 227 28.59 19.10 4.39
C LEU A 227 28.54 18.88 2.87
N SER A 228 29.40 19.55 2.11
CA SER A 228 29.45 19.44 0.65
C SER A 228 29.82 18.04 0.15
N GLY A 229 30.48 17.25 0.99
CA GLY A 229 30.86 15.86 0.68
C GLY A 229 29.80 14.81 1.01
N ILE A 230 28.66 15.18 1.61
CA ILE A 230 27.60 14.24 2.00
C ILE A 230 26.60 14.08 0.86
N SER A 231 26.60 12.93 0.21
CA SER A 231 25.71 12.64 -0.92
C SER A 231 24.25 12.74 -0.51
N GLY A 232 23.41 13.32 -1.40
CA GLY A 232 21.97 13.46 -1.21
C GLY A 232 21.55 14.52 -0.19
N LEU A 233 22.48 15.17 0.52
CA LEU A 233 22.16 16.18 1.51
C LEU A 233 21.75 17.52 0.84
N CYS A 234 20.64 18.11 1.33
CA CYS A 234 20.36 19.53 1.11
C CYS A 234 20.71 20.32 2.36
N TRP A 235 21.39 21.46 2.18
CA TRP A 235 21.87 22.33 3.27
C TRP A 235 21.98 23.78 2.79
N ARG A 236 22.29 24.72 3.68
CA ARG A 236 22.49 26.13 3.32
C ARG A 236 23.95 26.52 3.50
N ASP A 237 24.51 27.19 2.47
CA ASP A 237 25.88 27.73 2.56
C ASP A 237 25.93 28.94 3.50
N SER A 238 27.13 29.46 3.74
CA SER A 238 27.37 30.65 4.58
C SER A 238 26.67 31.91 4.08
N GLY A 239 26.30 31.96 2.81
CA GLY A 239 25.46 33.00 2.21
C GLY A 239 23.97 32.76 2.36
N GLY A 240 23.54 31.65 3.00
CA GLY A 240 22.14 31.28 3.16
C GLY A 240 21.50 30.68 1.90
N ARG A 241 22.29 30.36 0.87
CA ARG A 241 21.79 29.75 -0.38
C ARG A 241 21.60 28.25 -0.20
N CYS A 242 20.51 27.72 -0.73
CA CYS A 242 20.25 26.30 -0.73
C CYS A 242 21.21 25.56 -1.66
N VAL A 243 21.89 24.56 -1.13
CA VAL A 243 22.77 23.63 -1.86
C VAL A 243 22.13 22.25 -1.78
N ALA A 244 21.99 21.59 -2.92
CA ALA A 244 21.55 20.22 -3.01
C ALA A 244 22.71 19.38 -3.58
N ASN A 245 23.37 18.61 -2.74
CA ASN A 245 24.47 17.76 -3.16
C ASN A 245 23.99 16.67 -4.14
N PRO A 246 24.84 16.17 -5.04
CA PRO A 246 24.47 15.05 -5.90
C PRO A 246 23.98 13.84 -5.08
N MET A 247 23.01 13.11 -5.62
CA MET A 247 22.59 11.83 -5.08
C MET A 247 23.66 10.75 -5.33
N GLU A 248 23.64 9.68 -4.54
CA GLU A 248 24.42 8.48 -4.87
C GLU A 248 23.95 7.88 -6.20
N ASP A 249 24.87 7.31 -6.97
CA ASP A 249 24.53 6.61 -8.21
C ASP A 249 23.95 5.22 -7.97
N LYS A 250 24.15 4.66 -6.79
CA LYS A 250 23.77 3.30 -6.43
C LYS A 250 23.10 3.25 -5.05
N PRO A 251 22.08 2.40 -4.90
CA PRO A 251 21.47 2.19 -3.61
C PRO A 251 22.37 1.41 -2.64
N LEU A 252 22.04 1.43 -1.36
CA LEU A 252 22.73 0.64 -0.34
C LEU A 252 22.67 -0.87 -0.63
N PRO A 253 23.75 -1.61 -0.43
CA PRO A 253 23.73 -3.06 -0.64
C PRO A 253 22.84 -3.75 0.42
N PRO A 254 22.27 -4.95 0.12
CA PRO A 254 21.38 -5.68 1.03
C PRO A 254 21.98 -5.96 2.41
N GLY A 255 23.30 -6.09 2.48
CA GLY A 255 24.03 -6.31 3.73
C GLY A 255 24.02 -5.11 4.69
N ALA A 256 23.76 -3.89 4.18
CA ALA A 256 23.70 -2.67 4.97
C ALA A 256 22.31 -2.44 5.61
N LEU A 257 21.27 -3.15 5.16
CA LEU A 257 19.92 -3.06 5.74
C LEU A 257 19.94 -3.63 7.17
N VAL A 258 19.49 -2.85 8.15
CA VAL A 258 19.54 -3.23 9.57
C VAL A 258 18.18 -3.65 10.10
N THR A 259 18.18 -4.42 11.20
CA THR A 259 16.96 -4.75 11.95
C THR A 259 16.49 -3.50 12.71
N PRO A 260 15.24 -3.07 12.56
CA PRO A 260 14.70 -1.87 13.20
C PRO A 260 14.56 -2.02 14.73
N GLU A 261 14.50 -0.89 15.44
CA GLU A 261 14.29 -0.80 16.89
C GLU A 261 12.96 -0.11 17.19
N TYR A 262 12.04 -0.81 17.87
CA TYR A 262 10.64 -0.38 18.05
C TYR A 262 10.17 -0.30 19.50
N GLY A 263 11.05 -0.46 20.48
CA GLY A 263 10.64 -0.52 21.90
C GLY A 263 9.75 0.66 22.31
N ASP A 264 10.12 1.87 21.92
CA ASP A 264 9.37 3.10 22.25
C ASP A 264 7.95 3.10 21.66
N TYR A 265 7.77 2.54 20.46
CA TYR A 265 6.44 2.47 19.83
C TYR A 265 5.51 1.55 20.59
N PHE A 266 5.91 0.32 20.88
CA PHE A 266 5.02 -0.64 21.53
C PHE A 266 4.66 -0.20 22.96
N ASP A 267 5.62 0.40 23.68
CA ASP A 267 5.37 1.02 24.99
C ASP A 267 4.39 2.19 24.91
N ARG A 268 4.47 3.01 23.86
CA ARG A 268 3.58 4.15 23.64
C ARG A 268 2.20 3.71 23.19
N HIS A 269 2.11 2.74 22.26
CA HIS A 269 0.87 2.18 21.74
C HIS A 269 0.03 1.56 22.86
N ALA A 270 0.65 0.75 23.72
CA ALA A 270 -0.05 0.12 24.85
C ALA A 270 -0.69 1.11 25.83
N ARG A 271 -0.24 2.38 25.86
CA ARG A 271 -0.76 3.45 26.71
C ARG A 271 -1.66 4.43 25.97
N SER A 272 -1.79 4.30 24.66
CA SER A 272 -2.60 5.15 23.80
C SER A 272 -4.02 4.63 23.66
N THR A 273 -4.96 5.52 23.39
CA THR A 273 -6.32 5.18 22.93
C THR A 273 -6.28 4.27 21.69
N ALA A 274 -5.29 4.48 20.82
CA ALA A 274 -5.07 3.62 19.65
C ALA A 274 -4.94 2.15 20.01
N GLY A 275 -4.31 1.81 21.16
CA GLY A 275 -4.21 0.44 21.66
C GLY A 275 -5.54 -0.20 22.05
N SER A 276 -6.59 0.61 22.24
CA SER A 276 -7.95 0.09 22.43
C SER A 276 -8.73 -0.08 21.12
N TRP A 277 -8.24 0.49 20.04
CA TRP A 277 -8.87 0.45 18.72
C TRP A 277 -8.31 -0.67 17.84
N VAL A 278 -7.01 -0.84 17.85
CA VAL A 278 -6.29 -1.74 16.95
C VAL A 278 -5.16 -2.48 17.64
N GLU A 279 -4.96 -3.74 17.27
CA GLU A 279 -3.81 -4.52 17.70
C GLU A 279 -2.55 -4.08 16.93
N PRO A 280 -1.40 -3.94 17.62
CA PRO A 280 -0.18 -3.53 16.96
C PRO A 280 0.44 -4.67 16.16
N ARG A 281 1.15 -4.31 15.09
CA ARG A 281 1.91 -5.24 14.25
C ARG A 281 3.38 -4.85 14.15
N ILE A 282 4.22 -5.81 13.83
CA ILE A 282 5.64 -5.58 13.54
C ILE A 282 5.77 -5.22 12.05
N VAL A 283 6.62 -4.25 11.73
CA VAL A 283 6.94 -3.88 10.35
C VAL A 283 8.36 -4.32 10.03
N VAL A 284 8.56 -4.97 8.89
CA VAL A 284 9.88 -5.41 8.42
C VAL A 284 9.98 -5.19 6.91
N GLU A 285 11.21 -5.11 6.43
CA GLU A 285 11.52 -5.15 5.01
C GLU A 285 12.42 -6.35 4.70
N GLY A 286 12.04 -7.15 3.72
CA GLY A 286 12.87 -8.23 3.17
C GLY A 286 13.63 -7.80 1.92
N SER A 287 13.08 -6.82 1.17
CA SER A 287 13.66 -6.31 -0.06
C SER A 287 13.32 -4.84 -0.30
N ARG A 288 14.10 -4.16 -1.15
CA ARG A 288 13.84 -2.83 -1.70
C ARG A 288 13.92 -2.87 -3.21
N GLY A 289 13.23 -1.93 -3.87
CA GLY A 289 13.12 -1.91 -5.33
C GLY A 289 12.08 -2.91 -5.84
N CYS A 290 12.06 -3.13 -7.16
CA CYS A 290 11.10 -4.03 -7.79
C CYS A 290 11.76 -4.80 -8.94
N TRP A 291 11.87 -6.16 -8.83
CA TRP A 291 12.48 -6.98 -9.88
C TRP A 291 11.70 -6.98 -11.21
N TRP A 292 10.40 -6.65 -11.17
CA TRP A 292 9.64 -6.38 -12.38
C TRP A 292 9.96 -5.00 -12.94
N GLY A 293 10.02 -3.99 -12.06
CA GLY A 293 10.31 -2.59 -12.41
C GLY A 293 11.69 -2.40 -13.05
N GLU A 294 12.72 -3.14 -12.62
CA GLU A 294 14.04 -3.12 -13.26
C GLU A 294 14.00 -3.44 -14.76
N LYS A 295 13.03 -4.26 -15.21
CA LYS A 295 12.97 -4.78 -16.58
C LYS A 295 11.87 -4.12 -17.41
N HIS A 296 10.77 -3.79 -16.77
CA HIS A 296 9.53 -3.39 -17.43
C HIS A 296 8.91 -2.12 -16.89
N HIS A 297 9.05 -1.82 -15.61
CA HIS A 297 8.47 -0.69 -14.88
C HIS A 297 7.00 -0.40 -15.25
N CYS A 298 6.06 -0.85 -14.43
CA CYS A 298 4.63 -0.57 -14.62
C CYS A 298 4.39 0.92 -14.86
N ALA A 299 3.72 1.28 -15.95
CA ALA A 299 3.68 2.66 -16.46
C ALA A 299 3.12 3.70 -15.46
N PHE A 300 2.28 3.27 -14.52
CA PHE A 300 1.65 4.14 -13.52
C PHE A 300 2.41 4.23 -12.19
N CYS A 301 3.37 3.33 -11.92
CA CYS A 301 3.96 3.14 -10.60
C CYS A 301 5.12 4.11 -10.36
N GLY A 302 4.96 5.03 -9.41
CA GLY A 302 5.99 5.95 -8.92
C GLY A 302 6.73 5.46 -7.68
N LEU A 303 6.43 4.25 -7.20
CA LEU A 303 7.12 3.67 -6.04
C LEU A 303 8.59 3.40 -6.37
N ASN A 304 9.42 3.33 -5.32
CA ASN A 304 10.88 3.18 -5.37
C ASN A 304 11.67 4.45 -5.74
N GLY A 305 11.01 5.58 -6.02
CA GLY A 305 11.66 6.86 -6.18
C GLY A 305 12.89 6.81 -7.08
N SER A 306 14.03 7.27 -6.57
CA SER A 306 15.31 7.31 -7.29
C SER A 306 15.97 5.94 -7.51
N PHE A 307 15.55 4.86 -6.81
CA PHE A 307 16.23 3.56 -6.86
C PHE A 307 15.27 2.41 -7.14
N MET A 308 15.15 2.04 -8.43
CA MET A 308 14.34 0.90 -8.85
C MET A 308 15.05 -0.45 -8.66
N GLU A 309 16.40 -0.46 -8.52
CA GLU A 309 17.21 -1.67 -8.40
C GLU A 309 16.70 -2.59 -7.29
N PHE A 310 16.36 -3.83 -7.66
CA PHE A 310 15.85 -4.83 -6.72
C PHE A 310 16.98 -5.49 -5.95
N ARG A 311 16.84 -5.53 -4.64
CA ARG A 311 17.81 -6.16 -3.72
C ARG A 311 17.09 -6.69 -2.50
N SER A 312 17.36 -7.94 -2.15
CA SER A 312 16.73 -8.64 -1.03
C SER A 312 17.74 -9.04 0.03
N LYS A 313 17.31 -9.07 1.28
CA LYS A 313 18.08 -9.60 2.40
C LYS A 313 18.36 -11.09 2.18
N ASN A 314 19.47 -11.57 2.72
CA ASN A 314 19.70 -13.01 2.81
C ASN A 314 18.49 -13.69 3.52
N PRO A 315 17.92 -14.76 2.96
CA PRO A 315 16.70 -15.38 3.49
C PRO A 315 16.82 -15.83 4.96
N GLN A 316 17.97 -16.38 5.37
CA GLN A 316 18.19 -16.77 6.76
C GLN A 316 18.18 -15.58 7.70
N ARG A 317 18.91 -14.51 7.33
CA ARG A 317 18.96 -13.28 8.11
C ARG A 317 17.57 -12.66 8.25
N PHE A 318 16.77 -12.69 7.19
CA PHE A 318 15.41 -12.14 7.22
C PHE A 318 14.46 -12.95 8.12
N VAL A 319 14.56 -14.28 8.09
CA VAL A 319 13.83 -15.15 9.04
C VAL A 319 14.25 -14.87 10.47
N ASP A 320 15.57 -14.80 10.74
CA ASP A 320 16.10 -14.52 12.07
C ASP A 320 15.64 -13.14 12.58
N GLU A 321 15.55 -12.14 11.69
CA GLU A 321 15.02 -10.81 12.00
C GLU A 321 13.53 -10.88 12.40
N ILE A 322 12.69 -11.52 11.59
CA ILE A 322 11.26 -11.69 11.89
C ILE A 322 11.08 -12.37 13.24
N LEU A 323 11.71 -13.54 13.43
CA LEU A 323 11.56 -14.33 14.65
C LEU A 323 12.10 -13.59 15.87
N GLY A 324 13.24 -12.92 15.75
CA GLY A 324 13.82 -12.12 16.83
C GLY A 324 12.92 -10.95 17.27
N LEU A 325 12.27 -10.27 16.33
CA LEU A 325 11.30 -9.21 16.63
C LEU A 325 10.02 -9.77 17.25
N VAL A 326 9.51 -10.89 16.73
CA VAL A 326 8.34 -11.63 17.28
C VAL A 326 8.60 -12.05 18.72
N GLU A 327 9.76 -12.64 19.00
CA GLU A 327 10.13 -13.05 20.36
C GLU A 327 10.28 -11.86 21.31
N ARG A 328 10.89 -10.77 20.83
CA ARG A 328 11.14 -9.56 21.60
C ARG A 328 9.85 -8.84 21.98
N TYR A 329 8.96 -8.62 21.02
CA TYR A 329 7.76 -7.81 21.21
C TYR A 329 6.50 -8.61 21.50
N ARG A 330 6.53 -9.95 21.39
CA ARG A 330 5.41 -10.85 21.62
C ARG A 330 4.21 -10.59 20.71
N ILE A 331 4.47 -10.22 19.46
CA ILE A 331 3.48 -9.93 18.43
C ILE A 331 3.70 -10.89 17.26
N LEU A 332 2.63 -11.53 16.78
CA LEU A 332 2.66 -12.50 15.69
C LEU A 332 2.24 -11.88 14.35
N ASP A 333 1.65 -10.68 14.38
CA ASP A 333 1.25 -9.94 13.19
C ASP A 333 2.43 -9.17 12.62
N VAL A 334 2.79 -9.47 11.38
CA VAL A 334 3.96 -8.90 10.71
C VAL A 334 3.56 -8.32 9.36
N TRP A 335 3.86 -7.06 9.15
CA TRP A 335 3.70 -6.41 7.86
C TRP A 335 5.05 -6.32 7.16
N VAL A 336 5.17 -6.97 6.02
CA VAL A 336 6.34 -6.87 5.15
C VAL A 336 6.09 -5.76 4.13
N THR A 337 6.98 -4.76 4.09
CA THR A 337 6.83 -3.55 3.25
C THR A 337 7.45 -3.68 1.86
N ASP A 338 7.83 -4.89 1.47
CA ASP A 338 8.41 -5.14 0.15
C ASP A 338 7.39 -4.81 -0.95
N ASN A 339 7.78 -4.02 -1.95
CA ASN A 339 6.90 -3.70 -3.09
C ASN A 339 6.62 -4.90 -4.00
N ILE A 340 7.35 -6.01 -3.82
CA ILE A 340 7.14 -7.27 -4.53
C ILE A 340 7.90 -8.40 -3.83
N LEU A 341 7.25 -9.54 -3.64
CA LEU A 341 7.87 -10.73 -3.08
C LEU A 341 9.07 -11.19 -3.92
N ASP A 342 10.22 -11.42 -3.28
CA ASP A 342 11.33 -12.13 -3.93
C ASP A 342 10.92 -13.60 -4.19
N MET A 343 10.94 -14.00 -5.45
CA MET A 343 10.57 -15.36 -5.83
C MET A 343 11.48 -16.45 -5.22
N ALA A 344 12.72 -16.11 -4.87
CA ALA A 344 13.63 -17.01 -4.16
C ALA A 344 13.15 -17.31 -2.73
N TYR A 345 12.37 -16.43 -2.12
CA TYR A 345 11.84 -16.62 -0.77
C TYR A 345 10.83 -17.78 -0.67
N LEU A 346 10.17 -18.13 -1.77
CA LEU A 346 9.28 -19.30 -1.81
C LEU A 346 9.98 -20.62 -1.41
N THR A 347 11.26 -20.77 -1.77
CA THR A 347 12.02 -22.00 -1.52
C THR A 347 13.04 -21.87 -0.40
N SER A 348 13.30 -20.67 0.07
CA SER A 348 14.37 -20.39 1.05
C SER A 348 13.85 -19.84 2.38
N MET A 349 12.96 -18.86 2.37
CA MET A 349 12.36 -18.21 3.56
C MET A 349 11.12 -18.96 4.04
N ALA A 350 10.15 -19.21 3.14
CA ALA A 350 8.84 -19.74 3.51
C ALA A 350 8.91 -21.10 4.25
N PRO A 351 9.72 -22.09 3.82
CA PRO A 351 9.86 -23.33 4.58
C PRO A 351 10.40 -23.12 6.00
N ARG A 352 11.32 -22.20 6.19
CA ARG A 352 11.91 -21.90 7.50
C ARG A 352 10.94 -21.21 8.45
N LEU A 353 10.09 -20.29 7.94
CA LEU A 353 9.01 -19.71 8.73
C LEU A 353 8.02 -20.79 9.16
N GLN A 354 7.66 -21.70 8.28
CA GLN A 354 6.80 -22.84 8.60
C GLN A 354 7.43 -23.75 9.68
N GLU A 355 8.73 -24.06 9.56
CA GLU A 355 9.48 -24.88 10.51
C GLU A 355 9.64 -24.23 11.89
N SER A 356 9.50 -22.89 11.99
CA SER A 356 9.58 -22.18 13.26
C SER A 356 8.49 -22.57 14.27
N GLY A 357 7.35 -23.03 13.77
CA GLY A 357 6.19 -23.45 14.58
C GLY A 357 5.42 -22.29 15.21
N TYR A 358 5.76 -21.01 14.92
CA TYR A 358 4.96 -19.88 15.32
C TYR A 358 3.71 -19.74 14.44
N ASP A 359 2.58 -19.36 15.04
CA ASP A 359 1.34 -19.02 14.32
C ASP A 359 1.42 -17.58 13.78
N LEU A 360 2.34 -17.37 12.86
CA LEU A 360 2.60 -16.06 12.26
C LEU A 360 1.46 -15.62 11.35
N ARG A 361 1.17 -14.32 11.34
CA ARG A 361 0.22 -13.69 10.42
C ARG A 361 0.94 -12.60 9.64
N LEU A 362 1.50 -12.99 8.48
CA LEU A 362 2.25 -12.06 7.62
C LEU A 362 1.34 -11.47 6.54
N CYS A 363 1.53 -10.18 6.29
CA CYS A 363 1.01 -9.48 5.12
C CYS A 363 2.15 -9.23 4.12
N TYR A 364 1.93 -9.54 2.83
CA TYR A 364 2.95 -9.41 1.80
C TYR A 364 2.39 -8.88 0.48
N GLU A 365 3.16 -8.05 -0.24
CA GLU A 365 2.82 -7.64 -1.60
C GLU A 365 3.36 -8.62 -2.63
N ILE A 366 2.50 -9.03 -3.57
CA ILE A 366 2.84 -10.01 -4.59
C ILE A 366 2.46 -9.56 -5.99
N LYS A 367 3.18 -10.04 -7.00
CA LYS A 367 2.72 -9.98 -8.39
C LYS A 367 1.66 -11.05 -8.63
N SER A 368 0.65 -10.76 -9.44
CA SER A 368 -0.51 -11.65 -9.69
C SER A 368 -0.21 -12.88 -10.57
N ASN A 369 1.05 -13.21 -10.79
CA ASN A 369 1.47 -14.35 -11.61
C ASN A 369 1.68 -15.66 -10.82
N LEU A 370 1.53 -15.66 -9.49
CA LEU A 370 1.73 -16.83 -8.64
C LEU A 370 0.74 -17.96 -8.99
N ARG A 371 1.17 -19.21 -8.77
CA ARG A 371 0.37 -20.42 -8.96
C ARG A 371 -0.14 -20.93 -7.63
N ARG A 372 -1.18 -21.75 -7.64
CA ARG A 372 -1.83 -22.34 -6.45
C ARG A 372 -0.82 -22.98 -5.49
N GLU A 373 0.14 -23.75 -5.99
CA GLU A 373 1.15 -24.40 -5.14
C GLU A 373 2.06 -23.38 -4.43
N GLN A 374 2.39 -22.27 -5.10
CA GLN A 374 3.17 -21.20 -4.51
C GLN A 374 2.37 -20.46 -3.42
N LEU A 375 1.06 -20.23 -3.67
CA LEU A 375 0.17 -19.67 -2.65
C LEU A 375 0.03 -20.61 -1.44
N ARG A 376 -0.05 -21.93 -1.65
CA ARG A 376 -0.04 -22.90 -0.54
C ARG A 376 1.24 -22.83 0.28
N THR A 377 2.38 -22.70 -0.38
CA THR A 377 3.68 -22.55 0.30
C THR A 377 3.69 -21.28 1.16
N LEU A 378 3.20 -20.16 0.63
CA LEU A 378 3.11 -18.89 1.38
C LEU A 378 2.14 -19.03 2.56
N SER A 379 0.96 -19.58 2.34
CA SER A 379 -0.04 -19.79 3.39
C SER A 379 0.49 -20.67 4.53
N ALA A 380 1.19 -21.76 4.20
CA ALA A 380 1.81 -22.66 5.18
C ALA A 380 2.92 -21.99 5.99
N ALA A 381 3.53 -20.93 5.45
CA ALA A 381 4.53 -20.11 6.13
C ALA A 381 3.94 -18.98 6.99
N GLY A 382 2.60 -18.92 7.13
CA GLY A 382 1.91 -17.87 7.87
C GLY A 382 1.63 -16.60 7.06
N ILE A 383 1.90 -16.58 5.75
CA ILE A 383 1.53 -15.45 4.88
C ILE A 383 0.06 -15.63 4.50
N GLY A 384 -0.83 -15.19 5.39
CA GLY A 384 -2.28 -15.30 5.23
C GLY A 384 -2.94 -14.10 4.55
N TYR A 385 -2.25 -12.97 4.49
CA TYR A 385 -2.67 -11.74 3.84
C TYR A 385 -1.77 -11.41 2.66
N ILE A 386 -2.36 -11.14 1.49
CA ILE A 386 -1.62 -10.71 0.31
C ILE A 386 -2.27 -9.49 -0.32
N GLN A 387 -1.46 -8.49 -0.64
CA GLN A 387 -1.83 -7.45 -1.58
C GLN A 387 -1.32 -7.86 -2.96
N ALA A 388 -2.23 -8.08 -3.90
CA ALA A 388 -1.88 -8.57 -5.22
C ALA A 388 -2.01 -7.48 -6.28
N GLY A 389 -0.94 -7.29 -7.05
CA GLY A 389 -0.96 -6.38 -8.20
C GLY A 389 -1.83 -6.91 -9.35
N VAL A 390 -3.14 -6.98 -9.14
CA VAL A 390 -4.14 -7.38 -10.15
C VAL A 390 -4.48 -6.22 -11.08
N GLU A 391 -4.80 -5.08 -10.55
CA GLU A 391 -5.09 -3.76 -11.14
C GLU A 391 -6.26 -3.73 -12.14
N ASN A 392 -6.43 -4.74 -12.99
CA ASN A 392 -7.47 -4.80 -14.01
C ASN A 392 -7.73 -6.25 -14.46
N LEU A 393 -8.84 -6.51 -15.14
CA LEU A 393 -9.19 -7.81 -15.72
C LEU A 393 -9.20 -7.82 -17.25
N SER A 394 -8.98 -6.66 -17.89
CA SER A 394 -8.78 -6.55 -19.35
C SER A 394 -7.30 -6.72 -19.67
N SER A 395 -6.95 -7.72 -20.47
CA SER A 395 -5.56 -7.95 -20.93
C SER A 395 -5.02 -6.75 -21.71
N ARG A 396 -5.88 -6.05 -22.47
CA ARG A 396 -5.48 -4.87 -23.21
C ARG A 396 -5.07 -3.73 -22.28
N VAL A 397 -5.86 -3.45 -21.24
CA VAL A 397 -5.53 -2.41 -20.25
C VAL A 397 -4.28 -2.81 -19.47
N LEU A 398 -4.11 -4.08 -19.11
CA LEU A 398 -2.89 -4.60 -18.46
C LEU A 398 -1.65 -4.45 -19.34
N GLN A 399 -1.77 -4.51 -20.68
CA GLN A 399 -0.69 -4.19 -21.63
C GLN A 399 -0.35 -2.69 -21.63
N LEU A 400 -1.36 -1.80 -21.55
CA LEU A 400 -1.12 -0.35 -21.43
C LEU A 400 -0.34 0.02 -20.16
N MET A 401 -0.51 -0.78 -19.09
CA MET A 401 0.22 -0.62 -17.82
C MET A 401 1.64 -1.23 -17.84
N ASP A 402 2.03 -1.98 -18.86
CA ASP A 402 3.20 -2.89 -18.86
C ASP A 402 3.22 -3.85 -17.65
N LYS A 403 2.02 -4.38 -17.29
CA LYS A 403 1.87 -5.23 -16.10
C LYS A 403 2.42 -6.66 -16.29
N GLY A 404 2.49 -7.13 -17.55
CA GLY A 404 3.03 -8.44 -17.93
C GLY A 404 2.23 -9.64 -17.44
N VAL A 405 0.91 -9.46 -17.24
CA VAL A 405 -0.06 -10.51 -16.94
C VAL A 405 -1.32 -10.30 -17.79
N THR A 406 -2.17 -11.31 -17.87
CA THR A 406 -3.47 -11.24 -18.58
C THR A 406 -4.63 -11.25 -17.61
N GLY A 407 -5.83 -10.81 -18.04
CA GLY A 407 -7.04 -10.86 -17.23
C GLY A 407 -7.36 -12.28 -16.74
N CYS A 408 -7.21 -13.29 -17.60
CA CYS A 408 -7.37 -14.69 -17.22
C CYS A 408 -6.34 -15.16 -16.17
N GLN A 409 -5.10 -14.64 -16.18
CA GLN A 409 -4.12 -14.94 -15.13
C GLN A 409 -4.50 -14.30 -13.81
N ASN A 410 -5.04 -13.09 -13.84
CA ASN A 410 -5.55 -12.40 -12.66
C ASN A 410 -6.75 -13.13 -12.05
N VAL A 411 -7.72 -13.55 -12.87
CA VAL A 411 -8.85 -14.38 -12.39
C VAL A 411 -8.38 -15.72 -11.82
N ARG A 412 -7.34 -16.33 -12.41
CA ARG A 412 -6.71 -17.52 -11.83
C ARG A 412 -6.18 -17.26 -10.41
N LEU A 413 -5.48 -16.14 -10.21
CA LEU A 413 -4.96 -15.80 -8.89
C LEU A 413 -6.09 -15.63 -7.88
N LEU A 414 -7.17 -14.90 -8.24
CA LEU A 414 -8.34 -14.72 -7.37
C LEU A 414 -8.95 -16.08 -6.98
N ARG A 415 -9.18 -16.96 -7.96
CA ARG A 415 -9.70 -18.31 -7.75
C ARG A 415 -8.76 -19.15 -6.87
N ASP A 416 -7.46 -19.11 -7.13
CA ASP A 416 -6.48 -19.94 -6.42
C ASP A 416 -6.27 -19.42 -4.99
N ALA A 417 -6.39 -18.11 -4.73
CA ALA A 417 -6.38 -17.53 -3.39
C ALA A 417 -7.58 -18.01 -2.56
N GLU A 418 -8.80 -18.01 -3.13
CA GLU A 418 -10.00 -18.58 -2.50
C GLU A 418 -9.82 -20.08 -2.19
N THR A 419 -9.22 -20.85 -3.13
CA THR A 419 -8.94 -22.28 -2.93
C THR A 419 -8.01 -22.54 -1.74
N VAL A 420 -7.05 -21.63 -1.50
CA VAL A 420 -6.06 -21.77 -0.42
C VAL A 420 -6.54 -21.14 0.88
N GLY A 421 -7.59 -20.32 0.83
CA GLY A 421 -8.12 -19.57 1.99
C GLY A 421 -7.24 -18.37 2.36
N MET A 422 -6.57 -17.75 1.39
CA MET A 422 -5.78 -16.54 1.61
C MET A 422 -6.66 -15.29 1.50
N ASN A 423 -6.47 -14.35 2.42
CA ASN A 423 -7.06 -13.02 2.31
C ASN A 423 -6.30 -12.22 1.26
N LEU A 424 -7.00 -11.80 0.21
CA LEU A 424 -6.43 -11.05 -0.90
C LEU A 424 -7.03 -9.65 -0.95
N ASN A 425 -6.19 -8.64 -1.13
CA ASN A 425 -6.59 -7.27 -1.38
C ASN A 425 -6.07 -6.81 -2.74
N TRP A 426 -6.88 -6.05 -3.50
CA TRP A 426 -6.51 -5.50 -4.79
C TRP A 426 -7.41 -4.32 -5.18
N ASN A 427 -6.90 -3.43 -6.03
CA ASN A 427 -7.63 -2.31 -6.59
C ASN A 427 -7.97 -2.55 -8.07
N TYR A 428 -9.09 -2.01 -8.53
CA TYR A 428 -9.44 -1.92 -9.94
C TYR A 428 -9.07 -0.52 -10.44
N LEU A 429 -8.04 -0.43 -11.32
CA LEU A 429 -7.54 0.85 -11.83
C LEU A 429 -8.08 1.12 -13.23
N TYR A 430 -8.43 2.38 -13.50
CA TYR A 430 -8.85 2.88 -14.82
C TYR A 430 -8.31 4.30 -15.06
N GLY A 431 -8.45 4.83 -16.27
CA GLY A 431 -7.99 6.16 -16.65
C GLY A 431 -6.64 6.14 -17.37
N PHE A 432 -6.32 5.03 -18.04
CA PHE A 432 -5.07 4.87 -18.78
C PHE A 432 -5.16 5.46 -20.19
N PRO A 433 -4.11 6.09 -20.71
CA PRO A 433 -4.07 6.53 -22.10
C PRO A 433 -4.31 5.36 -23.07
N GLY A 434 -5.23 5.53 -23.99
CA GLY A 434 -5.53 4.53 -25.02
C GLY A 434 -6.51 3.42 -24.63
N GLU A 435 -7.05 3.44 -23.40
CA GLU A 435 -8.18 2.57 -23.04
C GLU A 435 -9.48 3.02 -23.73
N SER A 436 -10.46 2.13 -23.83
CA SER A 436 -11.76 2.39 -24.44
C SER A 436 -12.90 1.72 -23.67
N ASP A 437 -14.14 2.09 -23.95
CA ASP A 437 -15.33 1.52 -23.31
C ASP A 437 -15.41 -0.01 -23.53
N GLU A 438 -15.01 -0.51 -24.69
CA GLU A 438 -15.02 -1.92 -25.03
C GLU A 438 -14.10 -2.76 -24.13
N ASP A 439 -13.03 -2.17 -23.58
CA ASP A 439 -12.12 -2.84 -22.66
C ASP A 439 -12.81 -3.22 -21.35
N TYR A 440 -13.85 -2.49 -20.96
CA TYR A 440 -14.58 -2.66 -19.71
C TYR A 440 -15.95 -3.34 -19.87
N ASP A 441 -16.62 -3.14 -21.01
CA ASP A 441 -17.95 -3.67 -21.24
C ASP A 441 -18.01 -5.19 -21.10
N ALA A 442 -17.09 -5.90 -21.75
CA ALA A 442 -17.02 -7.36 -21.67
C ALA A 442 -16.70 -7.86 -20.26
N ILE A 443 -15.93 -7.11 -19.47
CA ILE A 443 -15.61 -7.43 -18.08
C ILE A 443 -16.82 -7.20 -17.18
N CYS A 444 -17.52 -6.07 -17.35
CA CYS A 444 -18.73 -5.77 -16.59
C CYS A 444 -19.84 -6.81 -16.82
N ASP A 445 -19.98 -7.33 -18.06
CA ASP A 445 -20.93 -8.40 -18.37
C ASP A 445 -20.58 -9.72 -17.67
N GLN A 446 -19.31 -10.00 -17.45
CA GLN A 446 -18.83 -11.21 -16.81
C GLN A 446 -18.67 -11.07 -15.27
N ALA A 447 -18.76 -9.85 -14.71
CA ALA A 447 -18.61 -9.63 -13.27
C ALA A 447 -19.50 -10.54 -12.40
N PRO A 448 -20.78 -10.83 -12.76
CA PRO A 448 -21.60 -11.76 -12.00
C PRO A 448 -21.00 -13.17 -11.88
N ALA A 449 -20.20 -13.62 -12.87
CA ALA A 449 -19.50 -14.90 -12.82
C ALA A 449 -18.39 -14.94 -11.76
N LEU A 450 -17.90 -13.78 -11.32
CA LEU A 450 -16.80 -13.63 -10.38
C LEU A 450 -17.25 -13.31 -8.94
N HIS A 451 -18.54 -13.13 -8.68
CA HIS A 451 -19.09 -12.67 -7.39
C HIS A 451 -18.69 -13.51 -6.17
N HIS A 452 -18.25 -14.74 -6.37
CA HIS A 452 -17.75 -15.65 -5.32
C HIS A 452 -16.23 -15.56 -5.09
N LEU A 453 -15.53 -14.74 -5.87
CA LEU A 453 -14.11 -14.46 -5.72
C LEU A 453 -13.92 -13.11 -5.03
N THR A 454 -12.78 -12.89 -4.39
CA THR A 454 -12.50 -11.63 -3.68
C THR A 454 -12.67 -10.41 -4.59
N PRO A 455 -13.61 -9.47 -4.27
CA PRO A 455 -13.83 -8.27 -5.07
C PRO A 455 -12.66 -7.28 -4.93
N PRO A 456 -12.51 -6.34 -5.87
CA PRO A 456 -11.59 -5.21 -5.70
C PRO A 456 -12.04 -4.32 -4.55
N PHE A 457 -11.08 -3.69 -3.88
CA PHE A 457 -11.38 -2.72 -2.84
C PHE A 457 -12.20 -1.54 -3.39
N ASN A 458 -11.76 -0.95 -4.51
CA ASN A 458 -12.50 0.07 -5.25
C ASN A 458 -12.16 0.04 -6.74
N ALA A 459 -13.01 0.70 -7.56
CA ALA A 459 -12.64 1.13 -8.90
C ALA A 459 -12.13 2.58 -8.81
N THR A 460 -10.84 2.78 -9.02
CA THR A 460 -10.16 4.05 -8.80
C THR A 460 -9.50 4.54 -10.09
N ARG A 461 -9.70 5.83 -10.40
CA ARG A 461 -8.95 6.48 -11.47
C ARG A 461 -7.51 6.65 -11.03
N ILE A 462 -6.56 6.35 -11.92
CA ILE A 462 -5.16 6.61 -11.62
C ILE A 462 -4.90 8.10 -11.46
N LYS A 463 -4.04 8.43 -10.53
CA LYS A 463 -3.31 9.70 -10.47
C LYS A 463 -1.94 9.47 -11.05
N VAL A 464 -1.39 10.44 -11.75
CA VAL A 464 -0.02 10.32 -12.23
C VAL A 464 0.91 10.58 -11.05
N GLU A 465 1.72 9.60 -10.74
CA GLU A 465 2.69 9.66 -9.65
C GLU A 465 4.05 10.13 -10.18
N ARG A 466 4.74 10.97 -9.41
CA ARG A 466 6.14 11.28 -9.69
C ARG A 466 6.96 9.99 -9.73
N PHE A 467 8.01 9.96 -10.54
CA PHE A 467 8.87 8.79 -10.80
C PHE A 467 8.21 7.64 -11.58
N SER A 468 6.93 7.75 -11.92
CA SER A 468 6.32 6.76 -12.82
C SER A 468 6.72 7.03 -14.28
N PRO A 469 6.75 6.00 -15.16
CA PRO A 469 6.92 6.23 -16.59
C PRO A 469 5.92 7.23 -17.19
N TYR A 470 4.68 7.25 -16.73
CA TYR A 470 3.70 8.25 -17.16
C TYR A 470 4.06 9.69 -16.77
N PHE A 471 4.81 9.87 -15.70
CA PHE A 471 5.32 11.18 -15.31
C PHE A 471 6.56 11.58 -16.12
N ASP A 472 7.49 10.65 -16.32
CA ASP A 472 8.79 10.93 -16.92
C ASP A 472 8.77 10.93 -18.46
N GLN A 473 7.75 10.29 -19.08
CA GLN A 473 7.63 10.05 -20.51
C GLN A 473 6.28 10.53 -21.06
N PRO A 474 6.12 11.84 -21.37
CA PRO A 474 4.85 12.40 -21.86
C PRO A 474 4.30 11.71 -23.11
N GLU A 475 5.16 11.10 -23.93
CA GLU A 475 4.80 10.32 -25.12
C GLU A 475 3.93 9.09 -24.80
N LEU A 476 3.89 8.64 -23.55
CA LEU A 476 2.98 7.58 -23.12
C LEU A 476 1.52 8.06 -22.98
N GLY A 477 1.25 9.35 -23.19
CA GLY A 477 -0.08 9.90 -23.36
C GLY A 477 -0.56 10.88 -22.28
N PHE A 478 0.28 11.22 -21.30
CA PHE A 478 0.05 12.29 -20.33
C PHE A 478 0.97 13.48 -20.62
N ASP A 479 0.57 14.34 -21.53
CA ASP A 479 1.37 15.47 -22.05
C ASP A 479 1.14 16.80 -21.30
N GLU A 480 0.09 16.89 -20.47
CA GLU A 480 -0.27 18.10 -19.71
C GLU A 480 -0.47 17.76 -18.22
N LEU A 481 0.63 17.55 -17.51
CA LEU A 481 0.59 17.28 -16.06
C LEU A 481 0.63 18.57 -15.27
N ARG A 482 -0.21 18.65 -14.24
CA ARG A 482 -0.22 19.72 -13.23
C ARG A 482 -0.23 19.13 -11.85
N PRO A 483 0.37 19.77 -10.84
CA PRO A 483 0.18 19.36 -9.46
C PRO A 483 -1.29 19.13 -9.15
N ALA A 484 -1.61 18.03 -8.45
CA ALA A 484 -2.99 17.71 -8.11
C ALA A 484 -3.66 18.91 -7.41
N ALA A 485 -4.90 19.20 -7.79
CA ALA A 485 -5.56 20.47 -7.48
C ALA A 485 -5.60 20.83 -5.99
N HIS A 486 -5.61 19.83 -5.10
CA HIS A 486 -5.64 20.04 -3.65
C HIS A 486 -4.36 20.69 -3.09
N TYR A 487 -3.18 20.51 -3.72
CA TYR A 487 -1.91 21.02 -3.17
C TYR A 487 -1.85 22.54 -3.10
N ARG A 488 -2.51 23.28 -4.00
CA ARG A 488 -2.62 24.75 -3.93
C ARG A 488 -3.37 25.26 -2.72
N HIS A 489 -4.16 24.38 -2.08
CA HIS A 489 -4.91 24.70 -0.87
C HIS A 489 -4.18 24.25 0.40
N ILE A 490 -3.06 23.56 0.25
CA ILE A 490 -2.21 23.11 1.35
C ILE A 490 -1.02 24.05 1.50
N TYR A 491 -0.32 24.32 0.41
CA TYR A 491 0.92 25.11 0.39
C TYR A 491 0.71 26.47 -0.25
N ASP A 492 1.29 27.52 0.37
CA ASP A 492 1.36 28.88 -0.19
C ASP A 492 2.60 28.99 -1.08
N LEU A 493 2.58 28.31 -2.22
CA LEU A 493 3.69 28.25 -3.16
C LEU A 493 3.23 28.45 -4.60
N PRO A 494 4.05 29.05 -5.46
CA PRO A 494 3.76 29.13 -6.89
C PRO A 494 3.71 27.74 -7.52
N GLU A 495 2.95 27.61 -8.61
CA GLU A 495 2.72 26.31 -9.28
C GLU A 495 4.04 25.63 -9.71
N SER A 496 5.06 26.41 -10.10
CA SER A 496 6.38 25.88 -10.45
C SER A 496 7.09 25.19 -9.28
N GLU A 497 6.96 25.75 -8.06
CA GLU A 497 7.54 25.14 -6.86
C GLU A 497 6.71 23.93 -6.38
N LEU A 498 5.38 24.02 -6.51
CA LEU A 498 4.51 22.88 -6.27
C LEU A 498 4.84 21.72 -7.21
N ALA A 499 5.08 22.01 -8.49
CA ALA A 499 5.44 20.99 -9.47
C ALA A 499 6.75 20.25 -9.13
N GLU A 500 7.67 20.85 -8.38
CA GLU A 500 8.86 20.16 -7.88
C GLU A 500 8.64 19.46 -6.54
N LEU A 501 7.77 20.01 -5.67
CA LEU A 501 7.55 19.53 -4.31
C LEU A 501 6.66 18.28 -4.22
N VAL A 502 5.59 18.23 -5.03
CA VAL A 502 4.50 17.27 -4.80
C VAL A 502 4.71 15.94 -5.53
N TYR A 503 3.99 14.92 -5.06
CA TYR A 503 4.08 13.56 -5.61
C TYR A 503 2.98 13.25 -6.62
N LEU A 504 1.75 13.79 -6.47
CA LEU A 504 0.59 13.50 -7.30
C LEU A 504 0.32 14.60 -8.31
N PHE A 505 -0.03 14.17 -9.52
CA PHE A 505 -0.36 15.07 -10.63
C PHE A 505 -1.73 14.74 -11.21
N ASP A 506 -2.47 15.79 -11.56
CA ASP A 506 -3.69 15.69 -12.36
C ASP A 506 -3.34 15.77 -13.83
N SER A 507 -4.05 14.99 -14.62
CA SER A 507 -4.02 15.02 -16.08
C SER A 507 -5.40 15.38 -16.63
N ARG A 508 -5.48 15.70 -17.93
CA ARG A 508 -6.76 15.77 -18.62
C ARG A 508 -7.52 14.43 -18.49
N ASP A 509 -8.83 14.49 -18.62
CA ASP A 509 -9.66 13.28 -18.66
C ASP A 509 -9.35 12.48 -19.93
N LEU A 510 -8.85 11.27 -19.73
CA LEU A 510 -8.54 10.29 -20.76
C LEU A 510 -9.36 9.02 -20.48
N GLY A 511 -9.57 8.23 -21.54
CA GLY A 511 -10.11 6.89 -21.41
C GLY A 511 -11.62 6.79 -21.54
N VAL A 512 -12.25 6.04 -20.64
CA VAL A 512 -13.65 5.59 -20.75
C VAL A 512 -14.67 6.71 -20.57
N SER A 513 -15.82 6.55 -21.23
CA SER A 513 -16.95 7.46 -21.09
C SER A 513 -17.55 7.43 -19.66
N PRO A 514 -18.21 8.51 -19.20
CA PRO A 514 -18.89 8.52 -17.91
C PRO A 514 -19.90 7.37 -17.74
N SER A 515 -20.60 6.98 -18.81
CA SER A 515 -21.58 5.86 -18.76
C SER A 515 -20.90 4.52 -18.54
N CYS A 516 -19.76 4.26 -19.16
CA CYS A 516 -18.94 3.07 -18.96
C CYS A 516 -18.39 3.04 -17.52
N LEU A 517 -17.89 4.17 -17.04
CA LEU A 517 -17.39 4.30 -15.69
C LEU A 517 -18.46 4.03 -14.63
N ASP A 518 -19.67 4.59 -14.81
CA ASP A 518 -20.81 4.31 -13.92
C ASP A 518 -21.18 2.82 -13.94
N ARG A 519 -21.09 2.18 -15.11
CA ARG A 519 -21.31 0.73 -15.24
C ARG A 519 -20.25 -0.07 -14.48
N LEU A 520 -18.97 0.27 -14.63
CA LEU A 520 -17.86 -0.36 -13.91
C LEU A 520 -18.02 -0.21 -12.39
N LYS A 521 -18.31 0.99 -11.90
CA LYS A 521 -18.53 1.26 -10.47
C LYS A 521 -19.71 0.45 -9.92
N ARG A 522 -20.82 0.35 -10.67
CA ARG A 522 -21.95 -0.51 -10.28
C ARG A 522 -21.59 -1.99 -10.28
N ALA A 523 -20.83 -2.47 -11.27
CA ALA A 523 -20.38 -3.86 -11.30
C ALA A 523 -19.49 -4.20 -10.10
N VAL A 524 -18.54 -3.32 -9.73
CA VAL A 524 -17.68 -3.47 -8.55
C VAL A 524 -18.50 -3.44 -7.25
N SER A 525 -19.43 -2.49 -7.10
CA SER A 525 -20.31 -2.42 -5.92
C SER A 525 -21.15 -3.69 -5.79
N GLY A 526 -21.82 -4.13 -6.88
CA GLY A 526 -22.60 -5.37 -6.89
C GLY A 526 -21.78 -6.62 -6.57
N TRP A 527 -20.50 -6.64 -6.99
CA TRP A 527 -19.57 -7.72 -6.63
C TRP A 527 -19.27 -7.71 -5.11
N LYS A 528 -18.96 -6.55 -4.54
CA LYS A 528 -18.72 -6.39 -3.10
C LYS A 528 -19.93 -6.83 -2.28
N ASP A 529 -21.13 -6.40 -2.66
CA ASP A 529 -22.36 -6.73 -1.96
C ASP A 529 -22.70 -8.23 -2.03
N ALA A 530 -22.36 -8.89 -3.15
CA ALA A 530 -22.65 -10.30 -3.37
C ALA A 530 -21.64 -11.26 -2.75
N TYR A 531 -20.38 -10.86 -2.61
CA TYR A 531 -19.24 -11.75 -2.30
C TYR A 531 -19.48 -12.66 -1.08
N LEU A 532 -19.90 -12.10 0.05
CA LEU A 532 -20.12 -12.87 1.28
C LEU A 532 -21.28 -13.87 1.20
N HIS A 533 -22.17 -13.72 0.20
CA HIS A 533 -23.37 -14.52 0.03
C HIS A 533 -23.30 -15.50 -1.15
N CYS A 534 -22.22 -15.42 -1.93
CA CYS A 534 -22.00 -16.20 -3.14
C CYS A 534 -20.96 -17.29 -2.95
N ARG A 535 -21.23 -18.47 -3.50
CA ARG A 535 -20.26 -19.55 -3.61
C ARG A 535 -20.38 -20.23 -4.96
N LEU A 536 -19.24 -20.52 -5.55
CA LEU A 536 -19.07 -21.49 -6.61
C LEU A 536 -17.86 -22.32 -6.26
N THR A 537 -18.00 -23.64 -6.18
CA THR A 537 -16.88 -24.56 -5.92
C THR A 537 -16.97 -25.78 -6.81
N HIS A 538 -15.85 -26.46 -7.01
CA HIS A 538 -15.84 -27.75 -7.68
C HIS A 538 -15.09 -28.80 -6.88
N CYS A 539 -15.49 -30.07 -7.11
CA CYS A 539 -14.80 -31.27 -6.63
C CYS A 539 -14.48 -32.17 -7.82
N ASP A 540 -13.20 -32.54 -7.97
CA ASP A 540 -12.75 -33.50 -8.94
C ASP A 540 -12.75 -34.90 -8.31
N LEU A 541 -13.66 -35.77 -8.76
CA LEU A 541 -13.81 -37.16 -8.27
C LEU A 541 -13.09 -38.18 -9.16
N GLY A 542 -12.28 -37.73 -10.11
CA GLY A 542 -11.53 -38.58 -11.02
C GLY A 542 -12.24 -38.90 -12.32
N ASP A 543 -13.41 -39.53 -12.28
CA ASP A 543 -14.25 -39.84 -13.46
C ASP A 543 -15.24 -38.71 -13.80
N ARG A 544 -15.48 -37.76 -12.89
CA ARG A 544 -16.41 -36.66 -13.03
C ARG A 544 -15.97 -35.44 -12.26
N ILE A 545 -16.55 -34.28 -12.60
CA ILE A 545 -16.40 -33.00 -11.85
C ILE A 545 -17.77 -32.55 -11.37
N VAL A 546 -17.91 -32.34 -10.07
CA VAL A 546 -19.14 -31.82 -9.47
C VAL A 546 -18.94 -30.34 -9.11
N LEU A 547 -19.81 -29.47 -9.63
CA LEU A 547 -19.81 -28.04 -9.27
C LEU A 547 -21.05 -27.71 -8.46
N VAL A 548 -20.90 -26.84 -7.45
CA VAL A 548 -21.97 -26.33 -6.62
C VAL A 548 -21.98 -24.80 -6.72
N ASP A 549 -23.13 -24.21 -7.03
CA ASP A 549 -23.30 -22.76 -7.22
C ASP A 549 -24.43 -22.21 -6.35
N THR A 550 -24.17 -21.11 -5.65
CA THR A 550 -25.20 -20.38 -4.89
C THR A 550 -25.39 -18.95 -5.38
N ARG A 551 -24.66 -18.53 -6.41
CA ARG A 551 -24.73 -17.17 -6.98
C ARG A 551 -26.15 -16.90 -7.53
N PRO A 552 -26.80 -15.79 -7.16
CA PRO A 552 -28.20 -15.55 -7.54
C PRO A 552 -28.40 -15.32 -9.04
N GLY A 553 -27.37 -14.88 -9.76
CA GLY A 553 -27.44 -14.61 -11.21
C GLY A 553 -27.54 -15.85 -12.09
N PHE A 554 -27.37 -17.06 -11.53
CA PHE A 554 -27.38 -18.31 -12.29
C PHE A 554 -28.47 -19.26 -11.78
N VAL A 555 -29.17 -19.94 -12.72
CA VAL A 555 -30.36 -20.76 -12.39
C VAL A 555 -30.01 -22.17 -11.90
N TRP A 556 -28.78 -22.66 -12.21
CA TRP A 556 -28.30 -23.96 -11.78
C TRP A 556 -27.72 -23.93 -10.37
N ARG A 557 -27.75 -25.05 -9.66
CA ARG A 557 -27.21 -25.16 -8.30
C ARG A 557 -26.23 -26.32 -8.15
N LEU A 558 -26.40 -27.34 -8.92
CA LEU A 558 -25.54 -28.51 -8.99
C LEU A 558 -25.32 -28.86 -10.45
N LEU A 559 -24.07 -29.06 -10.83
CA LEU A 559 -23.69 -29.53 -12.16
C LEU A 559 -22.73 -30.71 -12.00
N ASP A 560 -23.10 -31.85 -12.59
CA ASP A 560 -22.28 -33.04 -12.65
C ASP A 560 -21.77 -33.23 -14.08
N LEU A 561 -20.48 -32.98 -14.30
CA LEU A 561 -19.81 -33.17 -15.58
C LEU A 561 -19.32 -34.64 -15.64
N THR A 562 -20.02 -35.45 -16.39
CA THR A 562 -19.73 -36.90 -16.56
C THR A 562 -19.20 -37.24 -17.95
N ASP A 563 -19.37 -36.36 -18.92
CA ASP A 563 -18.80 -36.52 -20.26
C ASP A 563 -17.26 -36.44 -20.19
N PRO A 564 -16.51 -37.43 -20.65
CA PRO A 564 -15.07 -37.45 -20.55
C PRO A 564 -14.37 -36.26 -21.21
N LEU A 565 -14.91 -35.73 -22.32
CA LEU A 565 -14.36 -34.55 -22.97
C LEU A 565 -14.61 -33.31 -22.12
N GLU A 566 -15.81 -33.12 -21.57
CA GLU A 566 -16.13 -32.01 -20.68
C GLU A 566 -15.22 -31.98 -19.44
N VAL A 567 -15.02 -33.17 -18.81
CA VAL A 567 -14.11 -33.34 -17.67
C VAL A 567 -12.67 -32.94 -18.04
N ALA A 568 -12.19 -33.41 -19.20
CA ALA A 568 -10.86 -33.09 -19.69
C ALA A 568 -10.68 -31.60 -19.97
N VAL A 569 -11.66 -30.97 -20.64
CA VAL A 569 -11.61 -29.53 -20.94
C VAL A 569 -11.68 -28.70 -19.66
N PHE A 570 -12.52 -29.07 -18.68
CA PHE A 570 -12.59 -28.37 -17.40
C PHE A 570 -11.24 -28.40 -16.67
N ARG A 571 -10.57 -29.54 -16.62
CA ARG A 571 -9.22 -29.70 -16.04
C ARG A 571 -8.17 -28.86 -16.77
N LEU A 572 -8.24 -28.80 -18.11
CA LEU A 572 -7.34 -27.95 -18.90
C LEU A 572 -7.53 -26.46 -18.55
N LEU A 573 -8.78 -26.04 -18.32
CA LEU A 573 -9.12 -24.67 -17.93
C LEU A 573 -8.71 -24.29 -16.51
N ASP A 574 -8.02 -25.17 -15.76
CA ASP A 574 -7.30 -24.78 -14.53
C ASP A 574 -6.19 -23.76 -14.84
N MET A 575 -5.74 -23.71 -16.09
CA MET A 575 -4.82 -22.72 -16.63
C MET A 575 -5.46 -21.96 -17.80
N PRO A 576 -5.09 -20.67 -18.03
CA PRO A 576 -5.59 -19.96 -19.20
C PRO A 576 -5.21 -20.65 -20.53
N HIS A 577 -6.18 -20.83 -21.38
CA HIS A 577 -6.00 -21.42 -22.71
C HIS A 577 -6.83 -20.68 -23.77
N SER A 578 -6.29 -20.56 -24.99
CA SER A 578 -7.12 -20.23 -26.16
C SER A 578 -7.95 -21.43 -26.59
N PRO A 579 -9.12 -21.22 -27.24
CA PRO A 579 -9.95 -22.32 -27.79
C PRO A 579 -9.16 -23.28 -28.69
N ALA A 580 -8.31 -22.75 -29.56
CA ALA A 580 -7.44 -23.55 -30.40
C ALA A 580 -6.42 -24.40 -29.62
N SER A 581 -5.92 -23.90 -28.49
CA SER A 581 -5.03 -24.65 -27.59
C SER A 581 -5.79 -25.77 -26.86
N LEU A 582 -7.03 -25.49 -26.42
CA LEU A 582 -7.92 -26.49 -25.81
C LEU A 582 -8.22 -27.62 -26.79
N LEU A 583 -8.67 -27.27 -28.02
CA LEU A 583 -8.93 -28.24 -29.06
C LEU A 583 -7.73 -29.15 -29.31
N ARG A 584 -6.56 -28.60 -29.54
CA ARG A 584 -5.34 -29.39 -29.80
C ARG A 584 -4.99 -30.34 -28.64
N LYS A 585 -5.16 -29.88 -27.39
CA LYS A 585 -4.85 -30.68 -26.19
C LYS A 585 -5.92 -31.75 -25.92
N ALA A 586 -7.18 -31.44 -26.15
CA ALA A 586 -8.30 -32.37 -25.98
C ALA A 586 -8.29 -33.45 -27.07
N ALA A 587 -8.12 -33.07 -28.33
CA ALA A 587 -8.06 -34.01 -29.48
C ALA A 587 -6.90 -35.03 -29.38
N ALA A 588 -5.86 -34.73 -28.61
CA ALA A 588 -4.79 -35.71 -28.36
C ALA A 588 -5.25 -36.93 -27.54
N ARG A 589 -6.44 -36.88 -26.90
CA ARG A 589 -6.96 -37.93 -26.01
C ARG A 589 -8.43 -38.27 -26.24
N HIS A 590 -9.16 -37.43 -26.98
CA HIS A 590 -10.59 -37.51 -27.22
C HIS A 590 -10.85 -37.31 -28.72
N GLU A 591 -11.18 -38.38 -29.44
CA GLU A 591 -11.42 -38.37 -30.89
C GLU A 591 -12.65 -37.51 -31.28
N ASP A 592 -13.56 -37.34 -30.35
CA ASP A 592 -14.77 -36.53 -30.50
C ASP A 592 -14.58 -35.00 -30.19
N ALA A 593 -13.35 -34.60 -29.89
CA ALA A 593 -13.02 -33.17 -29.72
C ALA A 593 -12.95 -32.48 -31.07
N THR A 594 -14.00 -31.76 -31.44
CA THR A 594 -14.07 -30.91 -32.63
C THR A 594 -14.11 -29.44 -32.25
N GLU A 595 -13.85 -28.55 -33.20
CA GLU A 595 -13.87 -27.10 -32.98
C GLU A 595 -15.29 -26.63 -32.58
N GLU A 596 -16.32 -27.15 -33.26
CA GLU A 596 -17.71 -26.84 -32.93
C GLU A 596 -18.04 -27.25 -31.49
N ARG A 597 -17.69 -28.47 -31.09
CA ARG A 597 -18.00 -29.00 -29.76
C ARG A 597 -17.29 -28.23 -28.65
N ILE A 598 -16.02 -27.85 -28.86
CA ILE A 598 -15.27 -27.01 -27.90
C ILE A 598 -15.90 -25.62 -27.82
N THR A 599 -16.26 -25.01 -28.94
CA THR A 599 -16.88 -23.68 -28.99
C THR A 599 -18.25 -23.69 -28.28
N GLU A 600 -19.13 -24.63 -28.60
CA GLU A 600 -20.43 -24.80 -27.94
C GLU A 600 -20.31 -25.01 -26.43
N LEU A 601 -19.30 -25.80 -26.01
CA LEU A 601 -19.03 -26.06 -24.61
C LEU A 601 -18.59 -24.79 -23.88
N LEU A 602 -17.66 -24.02 -24.45
CA LEU A 602 -17.18 -22.77 -23.85
C LEU A 602 -18.28 -21.72 -23.79
N ASP A 603 -19.10 -21.58 -24.83
CA ASP A 603 -20.23 -20.64 -24.85
C ASP A 603 -21.28 -21.03 -23.79
N ARG A 604 -21.61 -22.31 -23.68
CA ARG A 604 -22.50 -22.81 -22.64
C ARG A 604 -21.96 -22.49 -21.24
N TRP A 605 -20.69 -22.81 -20.97
CA TRP A 605 -20.07 -22.57 -19.68
C TRP A 605 -19.91 -21.08 -19.36
N ARG A 606 -19.70 -20.24 -20.38
CA ARG A 606 -19.71 -18.79 -20.20
C ARG A 606 -21.08 -18.27 -19.77
N HIS A 607 -22.15 -18.72 -20.41
CA HIS A 607 -23.54 -18.39 -20.01
C HIS A 607 -23.91 -18.93 -18.61
N MET A 608 -23.32 -20.04 -18.21
CA MET A 608 -23.48 -20.61 -16.87
C MET A 608 -22.59 -19.94 -15.82
N GLY A 609 -21.74 -18.98 -16.20
CA GLY A 609 -20.81 -18.31 -15.30
C GLY A 609 -19.69 -19.21 -14.76
N ILE A 610 -19.36 -20.29 -15.46
CA ILE A 610 -18.28 -21.25 -15.09
C ILE A 610 -16.96 -20.81 -15.68
N VAL A 611 -16.97 -20.17 -16.85
CA VAL A 611 -15.79 -19.74 -17.60
C VAL A 611 -15.77 -18.22 -17.74
N PHE A 612 -14.61 -17.65 -17.46
CA PHE A 612 -14.24 -16.26 -17.76
C PHE A 612 -13.39 -16.23 -19.03
N THR A 613 -13.59 -15.21 -19.86
CA THR A 613 -12.87 -15.02 -21.13
C THR A 613 -12.33 -13.61 -21.24
N ASP A 614 -11.06 -13.49 -21.65
CA ASP A 614 -10.41 -12.22 -21.93
C ASP A 614 -9.19 -12.40 -22.80
N GLY A 615 -8.91 -11.47 -23.71
CA GLY A 615 -7.73 -11.50 -24.60
C GLY A 615 -7.60 -12.78 -25.42
N GLY A 616 -8.72 -13.39 -25.85
CA GLY A 616 -8.74 -14.65 -26.60
C GLY A 616 -8.36 -15.89 -25.78
N GLN A 617 -8.32 -15.78 -24.46
CA GLN A 617 -8.09 -16.87 -23.53
C GLN A 617 -9.35 -17.15 -22.69
N CYS A 618 -9.45 -18.36 -22.18
CA CYS A 618 -10.52 -18.85 -21.31
C CYS A 618 -9.93 -19.50 -20.07
N ILE A 619 -10.65 -19.40 -18.94
CA ILE A 619 -10.30 -20.05 -17.66
C ILE A 619 -11.57 -20.39 -16.89
N HIS A 620 -11.62 -21.51 -16.18
CA HIS A 620 -12.72 -21.75 -15.23
C HIS A 620 -12.54 -20.93 -13.96
N VAL A 621 -13.65 -20.47 -13.36
CA VAL A 621 -13.64 -19.58 -12.21
C VAL A 621 -13.94 -20.27 -10.87
N ALA A 622 -14.23 -21.59 -10.85
CA ALA A 622 -14.61 -22.32 -9.66
C ALA A 622 -13.39 -22.69 -8.79
N PRO A 623 -13.25 -22.20 -7.55
CA PRO A 623 -12.29 -22.71 -6.58
C PRO A 623 -12.49 -24.21 -6.29
N VAL A 624 -11.43 -24.87 -5.82
CA VAL A 624 -11.55 -26.26 -5.33
C VAL A 624 -12.33 -26.24 -4.01
N ALA A 625 -13.31 -27.11 -3.86
CA ALA A 625 -14.10 -27.24 -2.64
C ALA A 625 -13.21 -27.60 -1.44
N ALA A 626 -13.40 -26.92 -0.32
CA ALA A 626 -12.77 -27.31 0.94
C ALA A 626 -13.35 -28.64 1.45
N ASN A 627 -12.58 -29.44 2.20
CA ASN A 627 -13.05 -30.71 2.75
C ASN A 627 -14.36 -30.61 3.56
N GLN A 628 -14.61 -29.45 4.17
CA GLN A 628 -15.86 -29.18 4.90
C GLN A 628 -17.08 -29.05 3.98
N ASP A 629 -16.88 -28.59 2.74
CA ASP A 629 -17.95 -28.49 1.75
C ASP A 629 -18.31 -29.88 1.19
N LEU A 630 -17.31 -30.77 1.10
CA LEU A 630 -17.51 -32.16 0.68
C LEU A 630 -18.33 -32.96 1.70
N MET A 631 -18.17 -32.70 3.00
CA MET A 631 -18.99 -33.35 4.04
C MET A 631 -20.45 -32.93 4.02
N ARG A 632 -20.78 -31.78 3.41
CA ARG A 632 -22.18 -31.31 3.19
C ARG A 632 -22.84 -31.94 1.96
N LEU A 633 -22.06 -32.59 1.10
CA LEU A 633 -22.52 -33.34 -0.07
C LEU A 633 -22.80 -34.82 0.26
N ASP A 634 -22.74 -35.21 1.55
CA ASP A 634 -23.13 -36.58 1.93
C ASP A 634 -24.58 -36.79 1.49
N GLY A 635 -24.83 -38.02 0.96
CA GLY A 635 -26.03 -38.34 0.18
C GLY A 635 -27.39 -38.17 0.84
N SER A 636 -27.47 -37.62 2.07
CA SER A 636 -28.75 -37.36 2.77
C SER A 636 -29.50 -36.13 2.26
N ARG A 637 -28.83 -35.23 1.48
CA ARG A 637 -29.45 -34.03 0.88
C ARG A 637 -29.59 -34.05 -0.65
N LEU A 638 -29.08 -35.06 -1.33
CA LEU A 638 -29.22 -35.21 -2.79
C LEU A 638 -30.69 -35.59 -3.22
N HIS A 639 -31.56 -35.88 -2.29
CA HIS A 639 -32.94 -36.30 -2.58
C HIS A 639 -34.04 -35.32 -2.20
N SER A 640 -33.71 -34.08 -1.78
CA SER A 640 -34.71 -33.07 -1.50
C SER A 640 -34.51 -31.80 -2.33
N ALA A 641 -34.67 -31.92 -3.64
CA ALA A 641 -34.91 -30.77 -4.51
C ALA A 641 -36.42 -30.46 -4.52
N GLU A 642 -36.98 -29.92 -3.45
CA GLU A 642 -38.21 -29.15 -3.53
C GLU A 642 -37.89 -27.69 -3.89
N PRO A 643 -38.62 -27.11 -4.83
CA PRO A 643 -38.42 -25.71 -5.21
C PRO A 643 -38.83 -24.80 -4.05
N LEU A 644 -37.91 -23.98 -3.56
CA LEU A 644 -38.23 -22.91 -2.62
C LEU A 644 -39.22 -21.95 -3.24
N ALA A 645 -40.46 -21.94 -2.71
CA ALA A 645 -41.45 -20.94 -3.02
C ALA A 645 -40.97 -19.53 -2.57
N PRO A 646 -41.36 -18.47 -3.27
CA PRO A 646 -40.92 -17.11 -2.92
C PRO A 646 -41.56 -16.71 -1.58
N ALA A 647 -40.73 -16.34 -0.63
CA ALA A 647 -41.17 -15.79 0.65
C ALA A 647 -41.75 -14.40 0.45
N LEU A 648 -43.09 -14.31 0.61
CA LEU A 648 -43.81 -13.07 0.74
C LEU A 648 -43.44 -12.36 2.05
N ALA A 649 -43.38 -11.05 1.95
CA ALA A 649 -43.07 -10.11 3.01
C ALA A 649 -44.03 -10.25 4.23
N ALA A 650 -43.47 -10.19 5.42
CA ALA A 650 -44.17 -9.79 6.63
C ALA A 650 -43.27 -8.91 7.50
N SER A 651 -43.79 -7.72 7.77
CA SER A 651 -43.25 -6.67 8.67
C SER A 651 -43.60 -6.96 10.15
N PRO A 652 -43.28 -6.09 11.13
CA PRO A 652 -42.19 -6.29 12.10
C PRO A 652 -42.68 -6.51 13.55
N ALA A 653 -41.87 -7.04 14.41
CA ALA A 653 -42.00 -6.88 15.85
C ALA A 653 -40.63 -6.75 16.52
N ALA A 654 -40.48 -5.71 17.33
CA ALA A 654 -39.29 -5.29 18.08
C ALA A 654 -39.15 -6.05 19.40
N PRO A 655 -38.18 -5.69 20.28
CA PRO A 655 -36.76 -6.11 20.26
C PRO A 655 -36.40 -6.98 21.49
N ALA A 656 -35.33 -7.74 21.42
CA ALA A 656 -34.65 -8.29 22.59
C ALA A 656 -33.14 -8.06 22.47
N ALA A 657 -32.54 -7.67 23.58
CA ALA A 657 -31.21 -7.14 23.75
C ALA A 657 -30.07 -8.17 23.57
N PRO A 658 -28.81 -7.73 23.60
CA PRO A 658 -27.72 -8.27 22.78
C PRO A 658 -26.89 -9.33 23.48
N THR A 659 -26.43 -10.32 22.69
CA THR A 659 -25.24 -11.10 23.04
C THR A 659 -24.18 -10.81 21.98
N SER A 660 -23.11 -10.18 22.41
CA SER A 660 -21.96 -9.79 21.62
C SER A 660 -21.20 -11.01 21.12
N ALA A 661 -21.16 -11.15 19.78
CA ALA A 661 -20.08 -11.88 19.12
C ALA A 661 -19.18 -10.84 18.44
N PRO A 662 -17.85 -11.00 18.46
CA PRO A 662 -16.95 -10.03 17.85
C PRO A 662 -17.11 -10.03 16.35
N THR A 663 -17.40 -8.87 15.81
CA THR A 663 -17.39 -8.58 14.38
C THR A 663 -15.96 -8.73 13.86
N PRO A 664 -15.72 -9.38 12.73
CA PRO A 664 -14.39 -9.37 12.13
C PRO A 664 -14.06 -7.92 11.75
N VAL A 665 -13.02 -7.39 12.34
CA VAL A 665 -12.44 -6.09 11.99
C VAL A 665 -11.97 -6.19 10.55
N THR A 666 -12.68 -5.53 9.64
CA THR A 666 -12.23 -5.34 8.27
C THR A 666 -11.04 -4.37 8.36
N VAL A 667 -9.84 -4.91 8.31
CA VAL A 667 -8.63 -4.11 8.19
C VAL A 667 -8.68 -3.49 6.81
N THR A 668 -9.05 -2.23 6.76
CA THR A 668 -8.89 -1.40 5.57
C THR A 668 -7.40 -1.19 5.39
N VAL A 669 -6.76 -2.09 4.63
CA VAL A 669 -5.47 -1.79 4.04
C VAL A 669 -5.78 -0.78 2.95
N THR A 670 -5.81 0.50 3.32
CA THR A 670 -5.71 1.54 2.31
C THR A 670 -4.46 1.24 1.51
N ALA A 671 -4.53 1.46 0.21
CA ALA A 671 -3.36 1.58 -0.64
C ALA A 671 -2.55 2.85 -0.28
N THR A 672 -2.28 3.03 1.00
CA THR A 672 -1.05 3.64 1.41
C THR A 672 -0.04 2.55 1.11
N GLY A 673 0.44 2.52 -0.14
CA GLY A 673 1.55 1.67 -0.48
C GLY A 673 2.53 1.81 0.66
N GLY A 674 2.65 0.77 1.48
CA GLY A 674 3.69 0.71 2.47
C GLY A 674 4.97 0.77 1.69
N THR A 675 5.33 1.98 1.32
CA THR A 675 6.59 2.22 0.69
C THR A 675 7.60 1.87 1.72
N GLY A 676 8.27 0.79 1.52
CA GLY A 676 9.52 0.52 2.18
C GLY A 676 10.30 1.82 2.11
N GLY A 677 10.43 2.49 3.26
CA GLY A 677 11.03 3.81 3.27
C GLY A 677 12.40 3.74 2.65
N THR A 678 12.53 4.44 1.56
CA THR A 678 13.82 4.95 1.19
C THR A 678 14.01 6.19 2.04
N GLY A 679 14.70 6.11 3.13
CA GLY A 679 14.93 7.30 3.93
C GLY A 679 15.76 7.01 5.15
#